data_13b936362a627fb57f560079623abad5
#
_entry.id   13b936362a627fb57f560079623abad5
#
_cell.length_a   1.000
_cell.length_b   1.000
_cell.length_c   1.000
_cell.angle_alpha   90.00
_cell.angle_beta   90.00
_cell.angle_gamma   90.00
#
_symmetry.space_group_name_H-M   'P 1'
#
loop_
_entity.id
_entity.type
_entity.pdbx_description
1 polymer ?
#
loop_
_entity_poly.entity_id
_entity_poly.type
_entity_poly.pdbx_seq_one_letter_code
_entity_poly.pdbx_strand_id
1 'polypeptide(L)'
;MKFFLTDRFISQKGTLRCQFDWLAQWLIQLAFCIKNTKTHNILLNMKDINYKPAGQFEETRFEKIHNVIFNNSNEASISVAQEIGQLIKDKQQQNQPCVLGLATGSSPIKVYEELVRMHKEEGLSFANVITFNLDEYFPMQKDSIHSYHYFMHEHLFNHVNIPAENINIPDGTISKEEVRQYCIDYELKIQQAGGLDFQLLGIGRTGHIGFNEPGSHYNSGTRAIRLHHITRTDAASAFLGVDNVPRKAITMGIATVKAAKRIVLLGWGQHKAAIIKDTIEGPISSQVPATYLQQHHHTTFILDKEAGSELTRNKTPWLVGPCKWTPSLKSKAIVWLCEQTQKTILSLTDKDYNNNGMSSLLAEEGAAYDLNIEMFNKLQRSITGWPGGKPNADDSNRPERATPEKKRVLIFSPHPDDDVISMGGTFDRLVSQGHEVHIAYQTSGNIAVSDEEALKFAEIAKKISTQPKEADALITQLHCKKENTIDPLEIRQLKGWIRKSESLAATRYMGIKDRQVHFLNLPFYETGTIKKNKASKADISIMTALITQIKPHQIYAAGDLADPHGTHKVCLDIIFESLKELKSQAFMNDCWVWLYRGAWHEWDMHEIDMAVPMSPDQILKKRHAIFYHQSQKDGVMFQGDDTREFWMRAEERNRETAQKYHRLGLPNYPAMEAFAKWEF
;
A
#
# COMPACT_ATOMS: atom_id res chain seq x y z
N MET A 1 -18.46 -77.01 10.10
CA MET A 1 -18.12 -75.58 10.10
C MET A 1 -16.70 -75.43 9.61
N LYS A 2 -16.42 -75.88 8.40
CA LYS A 2 -15.08 -75.83 7.76
C LYS A 2 -15.20 -75.99 6.24
N PHE A 3 -16.13 -75.28 5.60
CA PHE A 3 -16.33 -75.35 4.13
C PHE A 3 -16.86 -74.07 3.51
N PHE A 4 -16.60 -72.89 4.11
CA PHE A 4 -17.10 -71.63 3.54
C PHE A 4 -16.05 -70.49 3.49
N LEU A 5 -14.73 -70.79 3.48
CA LEU A 5 -13.70 -69.76 3.48
C LEU A 5 -12.65 -69.86 2.35
N THR A 6 -12.85 -70.77 1.37
CA THR A 6 -11.89 -70.95 0.27
C THR A 6 -12.28 -70.29 -1.05
N ASP A 7 -13.54 -69.97 -1.29
CA ASP A 7 -13.97 -69.41 -2.62
C ASP A 7 -13.94 -67.90 -2.71
N ARG A 8 -13.76 -67.17 -1.61
CA ARG A 8 -13.64 -65.67 -1.66
C ARG A 8 -12.21 -65.14 -1.84
N PHE A 9 -11.19 -65.97 -1.67
CA PHE A 9 -9.77 -65.55 -1.78
C PHE A 9 -9.20 -65.66 -3.21
N ILE A 10 -9.85 -66.44 -4.10
CA ILE A 10 -9.36 -66.61 -5.47
C ILE A 10 -9.88 -65.53 -6.39
N SER A 11 -11.02 -64.93 -6.08
CA SER A 11 -11.61 -63.82 -6.86
C SER A 11 -10.87 -62.44 -6.62
N GLN A 12 -10.27 -62.25 -5.46
CA GLN A 12 -9.55 -61.01 -5.18
C GLN A 12 -8.10 -60.98 -5.71
N LYS A 13 -7.46 -62.13 -5.95
CA LYS A 13 -6.12 -62.14 -6.57
C LYS A 13 -6.12 -61.88 -8.07
N GLY A 14 -7.19 -62.18 -8.76
CA GLY A 14 -7.35 -61.92 -10.19
C GLY A 14 -7.57 -60.42 -10.49
N THR A 15 -8.36 -59.73 -9.68
CA THR A 15 -8.64 -58.29 -9.82
C THR A 15 -7.47 -57.40 -9.44
N LEU A 16 -6.68 -57.79 -8.45
CA LEU A 16 -5.44 -57.04 -8.08
C LEU A 16 -4.35 -57.16 -9.15
N ARG A 17 -4.20 -58.32 -9.79
CA ARG A 17 -3.21 -58.49 -10.87
C ARG A 17 -3.58 -57.70 -12.14
N CYS A 18 -4.82 -57.62 -12.53
CA CYS A 18 -5.26 -56.78 -13.62
C CYS A 18 -5.12 -55.29 -13.33
N GLN A 19 -5.33 -54.86 -12.09
CA GLN A 19 -5.13 -53.46 -11.71
C GLN A 19 -3.63 -53.06 -11.68
N PHE A 20 -2.75 -53.93 -11.24
CA PHE A 20 -1.31 -53.71 -11.27
C PHE A 20 -0.73 -53.71 -12.68
N ASP A 21 -1.18 -54.59 -13.56
CA ASP A 21 -0.77 -54.60 -14.97
C ASP A 21 -1.27 -53.36 -15.73
N TRP A 22 -2.46 -52.86 -15.42
CA TRP A 22 -2.97 -51.62 -15.98
C TRP A 22 -2.24 -50.39 -15.50
N LEU A 23 -1.91 -50.31 -14.20
CA LEU A 23 -1.08 -49.25 -13.61
C LEU A 23 0.33 -49.26 -14.18
N ALA A 24 0.93 -50.44 -14.34
CA ALA A 24 2.27 -50.59 -14.92
C ALA A 24 2.30 -50.19 -16.39
N GLN A 25 1.29 -50.58 -17.18
CA GLN A 25 1.15 -50.13 -18.57
C GLN A 25 0.89 -48.63 -18.68
N TRP A 26 0.10 -48.05 -17.76
CA TRP A 26 -0.18 -46.62 -17.72
C TRP A 26 1.06 -45.84 -17.33
N LEU A 27 1.83 -46.30 -16.34
CA LEU A 27 3.12 -45.69 -15.96
C LEU A 27 4.18 -45.80 -17.07
N ILE A 28 4.21 -46.88 -17.83
CA ILE A 28 5.10 -47.05 -19.00
C ILE A 28 4.67 -46.13 -20.13
N GLN A 29 3.35 -45.97 -20.40
CA GLN A 29 2.85 -44.99 -21.36
C GLN A 29 3.10 -43.55 -20.91
N LEU A 30 2.97 -43.24 -19.61
CA LEU A 30 3.31 -41.94 -19.05
C LEU A 30 4.80 -41.65 -19.18
N ALA A 31 5.66 -42.62 -18.90
CA ALA A 31 7.12 -42.51 -19.06
C ALA A 31 7.55 -42.38 -20.53
N PHE A 32 6.79 -42.99 -21.47
CA PHE A 32 7.02 -42.85 -22.91
C PHE A 32 6.53 -41.52 -23.46
N CYS A 33 5.42 -40.98 -22.94
CA CYS A 33 4.96 -39.59 -23.23
C CYS A 33 5.90 -38.52 -22.67
N ILE A 34 6.46 -38.77 -21.49
CA ILE A 34 7.44 -37.83 -20.88
C ILE A 34 8.77 -37.84 -21.63
N LYS A 35 9.15 -38.95 -22.29
CA LYS A 35 10.37 -39.07 -23.09
C LYS A 35 10.27 -38.39 -24.49
N ASN A 36 9.07 -38.22 -25.01
CA ASN A 36 8.87 -37.76 -26.40
C ASN A 36 8.28 -36.34 -26.51
N THR A 37 8.03 -35.66 -25.42
CA THR A 37 7.58 -34.27 -25.46
C THR A 37 8.77 -33.32 -25.35
N LYS A 38 8.91 -32.46 -26.36
CA LYS A 38 9.80 -31.28 -26.39
C LYS A 38 9.58 -30.30 -25.20
N THR A 39 8.67 -30.65 -24.27
CA THR A 39 8.43 -29.92 -23.02
C THR A 39 9.61 -29.91 -22.07
N HIS A 40 10.54 -30.87 -22.17
CA HIS A 40 11.76 -30.87 -21.35
C HIS A 40 12.72 -29.72 -21.71
N ASN A 41 12.70 -29.26 -22.97
CA ASN A 41 13.52 -28.12 -23.40
C ASN A 41 12.89 -26.75 -23.08
N ILE A 42 11.56 -26.69 -22.90
CA ILE A 42 10.86 -25.45 -22.48
C ILE A 42 11.12 -25.16 -21.00
N LEU A 43 11.13 -26.19 -20.16
CA LEU A 43 11.48 -26.07 -18.73
C LEU A 43 12.98 -25.77 -18.48
N LEU A 44 13.85 -26.14 -19.42
CA LEU A 44 15.30 -25.90 -19.30
C LEU A 44 15.73 -24.52 -19.81
N ASN A 45 14.94 -23.86 -20.69
CA ASN A 45 15.22 -22.50 -21.18
C ASN A 45 14.57 -21.40 -20.31
N MET A 46 13.81 -21.74 -19.29
CA MET A 46 13.36 -20.76 -18.27
C MET A 46 14.44 -20.46 -17.22
N LYS A 47 15.71 -20.83 -17.47
CA LYS A 47 16.80 -20.69 -16.50
C LYS A 47 17.24 -19.26 -16.22
N ASP A 48 16.75 -18.28 -16.97
CA ASP A 48 17.19 -16.89 -16.85
C ASP A 48 16.11 -15.91 -16.37
N ILE A 49 14.91 -16.38 -16.05
CA ILE A 49 13.94 -15.52 -15.38
C ILE A 49 14.28 -15.53 -13.88
N ASN A 50 14.65 -14.36 -13.35
CA ASN A 50 15.09 -14.15 -11.97
C ASN A 50 14.00 -14.39 -10.88
N TYR A 51 13.00 -15.20 -11.17
CA TYR A 51 12.04 -15.64 -10.16
C TYR A 51 12.69 -16.72 -9.28
N LYS A 52 13.04 -16.34 -8.07
CA LYS A 52 13.33 -17.36 -7.06
C LYS A 52 12.01 -18.07 -6.76
N PRO A 53 11.96 -19.40 -6.79
CA PRO A 53 10.77 -20.12 -6.37
C PRO A 53 10.38 -19.67 -4.96
N ALA A 54 9.09 -19.43 -4.75
CA ALA A 54 8.57 -19.14 -3.43
C ALA A 54 8.88 -20.32 -2.52
N GLY A 55 9.64 -20.08 -1.45
CA GLY A 55 9.91 -20.91 -0.30
C GLY A 55 10.01 -22.42 -0.46
N GLN A 56 10.23 -23.07 0.68
CA GLN A 56 10.11 -24.52 0.81
C GLN A 56 8.64 -24.90 0.86
N PHE A 57 8.30 -26.14 0.55
CA PHE A 57 6.92 -26.64 0.54
C PHE A 57 6.18 -26.34 1.85
N GLU A 58 6.87 -26.46 2.99
CA GLU A 58 6.32 -26.18 4.31
C GLU A 58 5.96 -24.70 4.47
N GLU A 59 6.79 -23.78 3.99
CA GLU A 59 6.56 -22.33 4.11
C GLU A 59 5.36 -21.86 3.30
N THR A 60 5.12 -22.48 2.15
CA THR A 60 4.05 -22.08 1.22
C THR A 60 2.79 -22.95 1.32
N ARG A 61 2.70 -23.84 2.34
CA ARG A 61 1.60 -24.82 2.45
C ARG A 61 0.18 -24.26 2.50
N PHE A 62 0.02 -22.99 2.85
CA PHE A 62 -1.27 -22.29 2.82
C PHE A 62 -1.53 -21.57 1.50
N GLU A 63 -0.51 -21.41 0.67
CA GLU A 63 -0.56 -20.62 -0.55
C GLU A 63 -1.05 -21.46 -1.73
N LYS A 64 -2.10 -21.00 -2.37
CA LYS A 64 -2.76 -21.68 -3.51
C LYS A 64 -2.37 -21.07 -4.85
N ILE A 65 -1.65 -19.96 -4.83
CA ILE A 65 -1.11 -19.29 -6.02
C ILE A 65 0.38 -19.07 -5.79
N HIS A 66 1.19 -19.40 -6.79
CA HIS A 66 2.62 -19.08 -6.77
C HIS A 66 2.84 -17.58 -6.66
N ASN A 67 3.68 -17.16 -5.74
CA ASN A 67 4.02 -15.73 -5.59
C ASN A 67 5.50 -15.53 -5.27
N VAL A 68 6.00 -14.38 -5.70
CA VAL A 68 7.39 -13.95 -5.49
C VAL A 68 7.37 -12.58 -4.83
N ILE A 69 8.10 -12.44 -3.72
CA ILE A 69 8.18 -11.22 -2.94
C ILE A 69 9.54 -10.58 -3.15
N PHE A 70 9.55 -9.35 -3.66
CA PHE A 70 10.72 -8.52 -3.88
C PHE A 70 10.91 -7.52 -2.73
N ASN A 71 12.12 -6.97 -2.61
CA ASN A 71 12.39 -5.95 -1.60
C ASN A 71 11.57 -4.67 -1.83
N ASN A 72 11.28 -4.33 -3.08
CA ASN A 72 10.50 -3.16 -3.45
C ASN A 72 9.84 -3.35 -4.83
N SER A 73 8.86 -2.52 -5.12
CA SER A 73 8.10 -2.55 -6.37
C SER A 73 8.93 -2.23 -7.62
N ASN A 74 10.07 -1.52 -7.50
CA ASN A 74 10.94 -1.24 -8.64
C ASN A 74 11.65 -2.50 -9.14
N GLU A 75 12.33 -3.24 -8.24
CA GLU A 75 12.97 -4.52 -8.57
C GLU A 75 11.97 -5.50 -9.18
N ALA A 76 10.79 -5.57 -8.58
CA ALA A 76 9.69 -6.39 -9.05
C ALA A 76 9.23 -6.02 -10.46
N SER A 77 9.04 -4.73 -10.74
CA SER A 77 8.62 -4.22 -12.04
C SER A 77 9.65 -4.47 -13.14
N ILE A 78 10.95 -4.30 -12.85
CA ILE A 78 12.04 -4.61 -13.76
C ILE A 78 12.02 -6.09 -14.14
N SER A 79 11.85 -6.98 -13.17
CA SER A 79 11.77 -8.43 -13.40
C SER A 79 10.61 -8.81 -14.33
N VAL A 80 9.43 -8.19 -14.14
CA VAL A 80 8.25 -8.42 -14.99
C VAL A 80 8.46 -7.86 -16.40
N ALA A 81 9.07 -6.68 -16.54
CA ALA A 81 9.39 -6.11 -17.84
C ALA A 81 10.39 -6.98 -18.63
N GLN A 82 11.37 -7.55 -17.94
CA GLN A 82 12.31 -8.51 -18.54
C GLN A 82 11.61 -9.78 -19.03
N GLU A 83 10.66 -10.34 -18.25
CA GLU A 83 9.85 -11.49 -18.68
C GLU A 83 9.06 -11.18 -19.96
N ILE A 84 8.38 -10.01 -20.00
CA ILE A 84 7.64 -9.57 -21.19
C ILE A 84 8.59 -9.34 -22.37
N GLY A 85 9.72 -8.65 -22.17
CA GLY A 85 10.70 -8.40 -23.20
C GLY A 85 11.30 -9.68 -23.79
N GLN A 86 11.57 -10.68 -22.95
CA GLN A 86 12.04 -11.98 -23.42
C GLN A 86 10.95 -12.72 -24.24
N LEU A 87 9.71 -12.70 -23.78
CA LEU A 87 8.58 -13.29 -24.53
C LEU A 87 8.44 -12.65 -25.92
N ILE A 88 8.55 -11.32 -26.01
CA ILE A 88 8.50 -10.60 -27.30
C ILE A 88 9.63 -11.09 -28.22
N LYS A 89 10.87 -11.18 -27.73
CA LYS A 89 12.04 -11.66 -28.49
C LYS A 89 11.87 -13.11 -28.96
N ASP A 90 11.38 -14.01 -28.08
CA ASP A 90 11.16 -15.41 -28.39
C ASP A 90 10.11 -15.59 -29.51
N LYS A 91 9.01 -14.84 -29.43
CA LYS A 91 7.96 -14.82 -30.47
C LYS A 91 8.48 -14.26 -31.80
N GLN A 92 9.29 -13.22 -31.74
CA GLN A 92 9.91 -12.63 -32.93
C GLN A 92 10.85 -13.62 -33.63
N GLN A 93 11.67 -14.35 -32.88
CA GLN A 93 12.52 -15.41 -33.41
C GLN A 93 11.74 -16.55 -34.09
N GLN A 94 10.51 -16.80 -33.63
CA GLN A 94 9.59 -17.78 -34.18
C GLN A 94 8.76 -17.24 -35.36
N ASN A 95 8.94 -15.97 -35.74
CA ASN A 95 8.10 -15.24 -36.69
C ASN A 95 6.61 -15.27 -36.32
N GLN A 96 6.30 -15.17 -35.01
CA GLN A 96 4.93 -15.18 -34.48
C GLN A 96 4.61 -13.84 -33.83
N PRO A 97 3.32 -13.44 -33.84
CA PRO A 97 2.89 -12.32 -33.04
C PRO A 97 2.99 -12.64 -31.54
N CYS A 98 3.31 -11.63 -30.74
CA CYS A 98 3.26 -11.66 -29.29
C CYS A 98 2.01 -10.94 -28.83
N VAL A 99 1.05 -11.65 -28.25
CA VAL A 99 -0.26 -11.09 -27.85
C VAL A 99 -0.26 -10.80 -26.36
N LEU A 100 -0.29 -9.50 -26.00
CA LEU A 100 -0.20 -9.03 -24.62
C LEU A 100 -1.53 -8.47 -24.13
N GLY A 101 -2.03 -8.99 -23.02
CA GLY A 101 -3.08 -8.38 -22.22
C GLY A 101 -2.49 -7.37 -21.24
N LEU A 102 -2.92 -6.10 -21.30
CA LEU A 102 -2.32 -5.01 -20.53
C LEU A 102 -3.31 -4.39 -19.54
N ALA A 103 -2.79 -4.00 -18.38
CA ALA A 103 -3.52 -3.32 -17.32
C ALA A 103 -3.20 -1.83 -17.28
N THR A 104 -4.07 -1.04 -16.68
CA THR A 104 -3.88 0.37 -16.37
C THR A 104 -3.77 0.60 -14.86
N GLY A 105 -3.63 1.85 -14.45
CA GLY A 105 -3.47 2.25 -13.06
C GLY A 105 -2.01 2.37 -12.62
N SER A 106 -1.78 2.63 -11.33
CA SER A 106 -0.45 2.94 -10.82
C SER A 106 0.53 1.75 -10.80
N SER A 107 0.01 0.52 -10.67
CA SER A 107 0.86 -0.66 -10.51
C SER A 107 1.75 -0.98 -11.73
N PRO A 108 1.28 -0.93 -12.99
CA PRO A 108 2.08 -1.30 -14.16
C PRO A 108 2.98 -0.18 -14.68
N ILE A 109 2.88 1.07 -14.20
CA ILE A 109 3.65 2.21 -14.75
C ILE A 109 5.14 1.90 -14.84
N LYS A 110 5.73 1.38 -13.77
CA LYS A 110 7.16 1.04 -13.73
C LYS A 110 7.53 -0.08 -14.70
N VAL A 111 6.63 -1.03 -14.95
CA VAL A 111 6.84 -2.07 -15.97
C VAL A 111 6.89 -1.43 -17.36
N TYR A 112 5.98 -0.48 -17.63
CA TYR A 112 5.97 0.23 -18.92
C TYR A 112 7.19 1.14 -19.09
N GLU A 113 7.59 1.88 -18.05
CA GLU A 113 8.83 2.68 -18.05
C GLU A 113 10.04 1.82 -18.43
N GLU A 114 10.16 0.63 -17.86
CA GLU A 114 11.25 -0.29 -18.12
C GLU A 114 11.19 -0.89 -19.55
N LEU A 115 10.00 -1.27 -20.02
CA LEU A 115 9.81 -1.72 -21.41
C LEU A 115 10.19 -0.63 -22.43
N VAL A 116 9.83 0.64 -22.15
CA VAL A 116 10.25 1.79 -22.97
C VAL A 116 11.77 1.96 -22.94
N ARG A 117 12.41 1.82 -21.77
CA ARG A 117 13.86 1.85 -21.66
C ARG A 117 14.52 0.73 -22.48
N MET A 118 14.02 -0.51 -22.35
CA MET A 118 14.51 -1.65 -23.12
C MET A 118 14.36 -1.42 -24.64
N HIS A 119 13.27 -0.78 -25.07
CA HIS A 119 13.09 -0.40 -26.48
C HIS A 119 14.14 0.61 -26.93
N LYS A 120 14.32 1.71 -26.19
CA LYS A 120 15.19 2.82 -26.56
C LYS A 120 16.68 2.50 -26.41
N GLU A 121 17.06 1.74 -25.38
CA GLU A 121 18.46 1.52 -25.01
C GLU A 121 18.98 0.14 -25.41
N GLU A 122 18.10 -0.88 -25.44
CA GLU A 122 18.47 -2.27 -25.72
C GLU A 122 17.95 -2.76 -27.09
N GLY A 123 17.19 -1.93 -27.82
CA GLY A 123 16.68 -2.26 -29.15
C GLY A 123 15.53 -3.28 -29.15
N LEU A 124 14.79 -3.45 -28.04
CA LEU A 124 13.61 -4.30 -28.00
C LEU A 124 12.56 -3.79 -29.01
N SER A 125 12.20 -4.59 -30.01
CA SER A 125 11.21 -4.22 -31.02
C SER A 125 9.81 -4.69 -30.66
N PHE A 126 8.82 -3.81 -30.80
CA PHE A 126 7.40 -4.12 -30.61
C PHE A 126 6.66 -4.35 -31.94
N ALA A 127 7.36 -4.47 -33.06
CA ALA A 127 6.75 -4.62 -34.39
C ALA A 127 5.89 -5.90 -34.55
N ASN A 128 6.16 -6.95 -33.76
CA ASN A 128 5.39 -8.19 -33.72
C ASN A 128 4.38 -8.25 -32.56
N VAL A 129 4.19 -7.14 -31.83
CA VAL A 129 3.30 -7.14 -30.66
C VAL A 129 1.88 -6.76 -31.06
N ILE A 130 0.90 -7.46 -30.50
CA ILE A 130 -0.53 -7.11 -30.51
C ILE A 130 -0.96 -6.94 -29.05
N THR A 131 -1.63 -5.84 -28.73
CA THR A 131 -2.06 -5.58 -27.36
C THR A 131 -3.58 -5.56 -27.22
N PHE A 132 -4.06 -6.04 -26.07
CA PHE A 132 -5.45 -5.93 -25.64
C PHE A 132 -5.48 -5.39 -24.22
N ASN A 133 -6.07 -4.19 -24.02
CA ASN A 133 -6.26 -3.65 -22.69
C ASN A 133 -7.46 -4.30 -22.00
N LEU A 134 -7.37 -4.44 -20.68
CA LEU A 134 -8.41 -5.09 -19.84
C LEU A 134 -9.74 -4.35 -19.89
N ASP A 135 -9.71 -3.02 -19.90
CA ASP A 135 -10.89 -2.21 -19.61
C ASP A 135 -10.77 -0.76 -20.07
N GLU A 136 -11.89 -0.06 -20.02
CA GLU A 136 -12.02 1.40 -20.16
C GLU A 136 -13.30 1.86 -19.45
N TYR A 137 -13.28 3.07 -18.90
CA TYR A 137 -14.48 3.72 -18.37
C TYR A 137 -15.54 3.94 -19.46
N PHE A 138 -16.83 3.93 -19.06
CA PHE A 138 -17.92 4.07 -20.00
C PHE A 138 -19.08 4.93 -19.43
N PRO A 139 -19.48 6.05 -20.12
CA PRO A 139 -18.82 6.62 -21.31
C PRO A 139 -17.50 7.31 -20.99
N MET A 140 -16.57 7.34 -21.97
CA MET A 140 -15.27 7.99 -21.83
C MET A 140 -14.75 8.44 -23.21
N GLN A 141 -14.29 9.69 -23.33
CA GLN A 141 -13.63 10.20 -24.53
C GLN A 141 -12.16 9.77 -24.55
N LYS A 142 -11.65 9.42 -25.75
CA LYS A 142 -10.28 8.92 -25.90
C LYS A 142 -9.20 9.93 -25.55
N ASP A 143 -9.46 11.22 -25.75
CA ASP A 143 -8.57 12.34 -25.47
C ASP A 143 -8.67 12.86 -24.03
N SER A 144 -9.61 12.34 -23.25
CA SER A 144 -9.68 12.67 -21.82
C SER A 144 -8.43 12.17 -21.09
N ILE A 145 -7.84 13.03 -20.26
CA ILE A 145 -6.69 12.67 -19.39
C ILE A 145 -7.01 11.53 -18.40
N HIS A 146 -8.28 11.22 -18.21
CA HIS A 146 -8.77 10.15 -17.34
C HIS A 146 -9.05 8.84 -18.07
N SER A 147 -8.98 8.83 -19.43
CA SER A 147 -9.18 7.63 -20.21
C SER A 147 -7.99 6.68 -20.11
N TYR A 148 -8.26 5.40 -20.16
CA TYR A 148 -7.19 4.40 -20.25
C TYR A 148 -6.52 4.41 -21.62
N HIS A 149 -7.23 4.89 -22.65
CA HIS A 149 -6.63 5.16 -23.96
C HIS A 149 -5.51 6.20 -23.83
N TYR A 150 -5.78 7.36 -23.19
CA TYR A 150 -4.76 8.40 -22.95
C TYR A 150 -3.61 7.85 -22.09
N PHE A 151 -3.93 7.16 -20.99
CA PHE A 151 -2.95 6.55 -20.09
C PHE A 151 -1.97 5.64 -20.84
N MET A 152 -2.45 4.74 -21.68
CA MET A 152 -1.60 3.79 -22.38
C MET A 152 -0.72 4.46 -23.43
N HIS A 153 -1.23 5.49 -24.10
CA HIS A 153 -0.42 6.29 -25.04
C HIS A 153 0.66 7.09 -24.30
N GLU A 154 0.34 7.69 -23.15
CA GLU A 154 1.31 8.44 -22.34
C GLU A 154 2.43 7.55 -21.80
N HIS A 155 2.11 6.34 -21.33
CA HIS A 155 3.07 5.51 -20.61
C HIS A 155 3.79 4.46 -21.46
N LEU A 156 3.22 4.07 -22.62
CA LEU A 156 3.82 3.01 -23.45
C LEU A 156 3.76 3.31 -24.95
N PHE A 157 2.57 3.44 -25.55
CA PHE A 157 2.40 3.32 -26.99
C PHE A 157 3.08 4.43 -27.80
N ASN A 158 3.14 5.66 -27.29
CA ASN A 158 3.85 6.77 -27.95
C ASN A 158 5.39 6.63 -27.89
N HIS A 159 5.91 5.65 -27.15
CA HIS A 159 7.34 5.52 -26.87
C HIS A 159 7.99 4.27 -27.50
N VAL A 160 7.18 3.40 -28.14
CA VAL A 160 7.63 2.14 -28.75
C VAL A 160 7.12 2.00 -30.18
N ASN A 161 7.71 1.10 -30.98
CA ASN A 161 7.38 0.91 -32.41
C ASN A 161 6.25 -0.11 -32.64
N ILE A 162 5.22 -0.12 -31.81
CA ILE A 162 4.05 -0.98 -32.04
C ILE A 162 3.20 -0.44 -33.19
N PRO A 163 2.72 -1.27 -34.16
CA PRO A 163 1.79 -0.82 -35.20
C PRO A 163 0.45 -0.38 -34.59
N ALA A 164 -0.09 0.75 -35.06
CA ALA A 164 -1.33 1.32 -34.50
C ALA A 164 -2.53 0.37 -34.61
N GLU A 165 -2.61 -0.41 -35.68
CA GLU A 165 -3.64 -1.44 -35.92
C GLU A 165 -3.59 -2.60 -34.94
N ASN A 166 -2.44 -2.80 -34.27
CA ASN A 166 -2.22 -3.83 -33.26
C ASN A 166 -2.61 -3.39 -31.84
N ILE A 167 -2.97 -2.13 -31.66
CA ILE A 167 -3.38 -1.58 -30.35
C ILE A 167 -4.90 -1.72 -30.20
N ASN A 168 -5.34 -2.54 -29.24
CA ASN A 168 -6.75 -2.73 -28.93
C ASN A 168 -7.03 -2.30 -27.50
N ILE A 169 -7.78 -1.21 -27.35
CA ILE A 169 -8.28 -0.67 -26.08
C ILE A 169 -9.79 -0.63 -26.18
N PRO A 170 -10.57 -1.05 -25.16
CA PRO A 170 -12.03 -0.90 -25.20
C PRO A 170 -12.44 0.54 -25.48
N ASP A 171 -13.45 0.72 -26.36
CA ASP A 171 -13.89 2.03 -26.79
C ASP A 171 -14.99 2.57 -25.87
N GLY A 172 -14.65 3.60 -25.06
CA GLY A 172 -15.57 4.25 -24.15
C GLY A 172 -16.60 5.19 -24.86
N THR A 173 -16.49 5.39 -26.18
CA THR A 173 -17.35 6.33 -26.93
C THR A 173 -18.52 5.67 -27.65
N ILE A 174 -18.57 4.32 -27.69
CA ILE A 174 -19.63 3.56 -28.38
C ILE A 174 -21.00 3.85 -27.77
N SER A 175 -22.05 3.68 -28.58
CA SER A 175 -23.42 3.83 -28.09
C SER A 175 -23.81 2.70 -27.12
N LYS A 176 -24.79 2.96 -26.25
CA LYS A 176 -25.29 1.95 -25.30
C LYS A 176 -25.88 0.73 -26.00
N GLU A 177 -26.46 0.92 -27.16
CA GLU A 177 -27.10 -0.08 -27.98
C GLU A 177 -26.08 -1.05 -28.61
N GLU A 178 -24.90 -0.52 -28.97
CA GLU A 178 -23.82 -1.28 -29.63
C GLU A 178 -22.89 -2.00 -28.67
N VAL A 179 -22.86 -1.61 -27.35
CA VAL A 179 -21.92 -2.16 -26.35
C VAL A 179 -21.89 -3.68 -26.36
N ARG A 180 -23.05 -4.34 -26.47
CA ARG A 180 -23.11 -5.80 -26.43
C ARG A 180 -22.39 -6.43 -27.63
N GLN A 181 -22.65 -5.94 -28.82
CA GLN A 181 -21.99 -6.45 -30.03
C GLN A 181 -20.50 -6.14 -30.01
N TYR A 182 -20.14 -4.93 -29.63
CA TYR A 182 -18.75 -4.52 -29.45
C TYR A 182 -17.95 -5.46 -28.53
N CYS A 183 -18.54 -5.85 -27.40
CA CYS A 183 -17.87 -6.78 -26.47
C CYS A 183 -17.66 -8.17 -27.08
N ILE A 184 -18.64 -8.65 -27.90
CA ILE A 184 -18.49 -9.90 -28.64
C ILE A 184 -17.37 -9.79 -29.68
N ASP A 185 -17.33 -8.66 -30.41
CA ASP A 185 -16.30 -8.42 -31.43
C ASP A 185 -14.90 -8.31 -30.81
N TYR A 186 -14.81 -7.75 -29.58
CA TYR A 186 -13.56 -7.67 -28.84
C TYR A 186 -13.02 -9.06 -28.47
N GLU A 187 -13.89 -9.97 -28.01
CA GLU A 187 -13.54 -11.38 -27.75
C GLU A 187 -13.11 -12.10 -29.04
N LEU A 188 -13.82 -11.85 -30.14
CA LEU A 188 -13.46 -12.44 -31.46
C LEU A 188 -12.08 -11.96 -31.93
N LYS A 189 -11.75 -10.69 -31.75
CA LYS A 189 -10.41 -10.17 -32.06
C LYS A 189 -9.30 -10.85 -31.24
N ILE A 190 -9.53 -11.07 -29.93
CA ILE A 190 -8.58 -11.81 -29.09
C ILE A 190 -8.39 -13.25 -29.63
N GLN A 191 -9.49 -13.93 -29.99
CA GLN A 191 -9.42 -15.29 -30.55
C GLN A 191 -8.69 -15.32 -31.90
N GLN A 192 -8.96 -14.37 -32.79
CA GLN A 192 -8.29 -14.24 -34.10
C GLN A 192 -6.80 -13.96 -33.98
N ALA A 193 -6.39 -13.23 -32.94
CA ALA A 193 -4.98 -13.00 -32.63
C ALA A 193 -4.27 -14.27 -32.06
N GLY A 194 -5.00 -15.38 -31.82
CA GLY A 194 -4.46 -16.61 -31.24
C GLY A 194 -4.55 -16.69 -29.70
N GLY A 195 -5.35 -15.83 -29.07
CA GLY A 195 -5.48 -15.69 -27.61
C GLY A 195 -4.31 -14.91 -26.99
N LEU A 196 -4.40 -14.64 -25.69
CA LEU A 196 -3.38 -13.89 -24.97
C LEU A 196 -2.17 -14.79 -24.61
N ASP A 197 -0.98 -14.41 -25.01
CA ASP A 197 0.24 -15.11 -24.60
C ASP A 197 0.61 -14.73 -23.15
N PHE A 198 0.37 -13.47 -22.78
CA PHE A 198 0.67 -12.92 -21.46
C PHE A 198 -0.44 -11.95 -21.04
N GLN A 199 -0.90 -12.05 -19.78
CA GLN A 199 -1.84 -11.11 -19.18
C GLN A 199 -1.22 -10.45 -17.96
N LEU A 200 -1.03 -9.14 -18.01
CA LEU A 200 -0.64 -8.33 -16.87
C LEU A 200 -1.88 -7.87 -16.11
N LEU A 201 -1.87 -8.00 -14.78
CA LEU A 201 -2.97 -7.61 -13.90
C LEU A 201 -2.47 -6.74 -12.74
N GLY A 202 -3.34 -5.85 -12.27
CA GLY A 202 -3.31 -5.32 -10.92
C GLY A 202 -4.43 -5.96 -10.08
N ILE A 203 -4.50 -5.62 -8.79
CA ILE A 203 -5.57 -6.04 -7.89
C ILE A 203 -6.18 -4.84 -7.18
N GLY A 204 -7.51 -4.74 -7.19
CA GLY A 204 -8.22 -3.75 -6.39
C GLY A 204 -8.37 -4.16 -4.93
N ARG A 205 -8.73 -3.23 -4.03
CA ARG A 205 -8.94 -3.51 -2.60
C ARG A 205 -10.07 -4.50 -2.32
N THR A 206 -11.02 -4.62 -3.23
CA THR A 206 -12.12 -5.61 -3.16
C THR A 206 -11.74 -6.96 -3.78
N GLY A 207 -10.48 -7.13 -4.21
CA GLY A 207 -10.04 -8.32 -4.92
C GLY A 207 -10.50 -8.40 -6.37
N HIS A 208 -10.95 -7.27 -6.95
CA HIS A 208 -11.27 -7.23 -8.38
C HIS A 208 -10.01 -7.25 -9.24
N ILE A 209 -10.08 -7.85 -10.41
CA ILE A 209 -9.08 -7.85 -11.48
C ILE A 209 -9.72 -7.29 -12.76
N GLY A 210 -9.05 -6.30 -13.41
CA GLY A 210 -9.75 -5.39 -14.29
C GLY A 210 -10.91 -4.76 -13.51
N PHE A 211 -12.06 -4.52 -14.13
CA PHE A 211 -13.26 -4.13 -13.39
C PHE A 211 -14.20 -5.31 -13.08
N ASN A 212 -13.67 -6.52 -12.90
CA ASN A 212 -14.48 -7.65 -12.42
C ASN A 212 -14.73 -7.51 -10.92
N GLU A 213 -15.75 -6.76 -10.55
CA GLU A 213 -16.16 -6.44 -9.19
C GLU A 213 -16.68 -7.67 -8.41
N PRO A 214 -16.76 -7.61 -7.05
CA PRO A 214 -17.40 -8.65 -6.25
C PRO A 214 -18.75 -9.10 -6.81
N GLY A 215 -18.94 -10.41 -6.89
CA GLY A 215 -20.10 -11.03 -7.54
C GLY A 215 -19.90 -11.36 -9.03
N SER A 216 -18.77 -11.00 -9.64
CA SER A 216 -18.46 -11.38 -11.03
C SER A 216 -18.41 -12.90 -11.18
N HIS A 217 -19.09 -13.40 -12.22
CA HIS A 217 -19.17 -14.83 -12.48
C HIS A 217 -17.88 -15.33 -13.16
N TYR A 218 -17.44 -16.49 -12.77
CA TYR A 218 -16.20 -17.11 -13.21
C TYR A 218 -16.13 -17.38 -14.73
N ASN A 219 -17.29 -17.59 -15.39
CA ASN A 219 -17.42 -17.76 -16.85
C ASN A 219 -17.73 -16.45 -17.60
N SER A 220 -17.57 -15.28 -16.97
CA SER A 220 -17.86 -14.03 -17.64
C SER A 220 -16.85 -13.73 -18.75
N GLY A 221 -17.35 -13.32 -19.93
CA GLY A 221 -16.59 -12.69 -21.01
C GLY A 221 -16.57 -11.17 -20.89
N THR A 222 -16.03 -10.50 -21.90
CA THR A 222 -15.99 -9.03 -22.00
C THR A 222 -17.41 -8.46 -21.97
N ARG A 223 -17.62 -7.43 -21.15
CA ARG A 223 -18.95 -6.84 -20.92
C ARG A 223 -18.88 -5.46 -20.30
N ALA A 224 -19.97 -4.70 -20.46
CA ALA A 224 -20.17 -3.51 -19.65
C ALA A 224 -20.64 -3.90 -18.24
N ILE A 225 -20.07 -3.22 -17.24
CA ILE A 225 -20.38 -3.42 -15.82
C ILE A 225 -20.72 -2.11 -15.13
N ARG A 226 -21.30 -2.20 -13.92
CA ARG A 226 -21.42 -1.05 -13.02
C ARG A 226 -20.30 -1.13 -12.00
N LEU A 227 -19.57 -0.02 -11.83
CA LEU A 227 -18.48 0.08 -10.87
C LEU A 227 -19.00 0.04 -9.43
N HIS A 228 -18.31 -0.67 -8.57
CA HIS A 228 -18.56 -0.69 -7.13
C HIS A 228 -18.26 0.68 -6.51
N HIS A 229 -18.95 1.01 -5.42
CA HIS A 229 -18.73 2.28 -4.72
C HIS A 229 -17.26 2.46 -4.31
N ILE A 230 -16.65 1.45 -3.71
CA ILE A 230 -15.23 1.46 -3.29
C ILE A 230 -14.31 1.76 -4.49
N THR A 231 -14.51 1.10 -5.63
CA THR A 231 -13.70 1.33 -6.84
C THR A 231 -13.82 2.76 -7.34
N ARG A 232 -15.02 3.36 -7.28
CA ARG A 232 -15.22 4.77 -7.61
C ARG A 232 -14.57 5.69 -6.59
N THR A 233 -14.63 5.36 -5.32
CA THR A 233 -13.96 6.12 -4.25
C THR A 233 -12.44 6.09 -4.42
N ASP A 234 -11.86 4.94 -4.79
CA ASP A 234 -10.41 4.82 -5.07
C ASP A 234 -9.97 5.68 -6.26
N ALA A 235 -10.82 5.80 -7.27
CA ALA A 235 -10.57 6.63 -8.45
C ALA A 235 -10.87 8.12 -8.22
N ALA A 236 -11.60 8.47 -7.17
CA ALA A 236 -12.11 9.83 -6.94
C ALA A 236 -11.03 10.90 -6.96
N SER A 237 -9.85 10.61 -6.43
CA SER A 237 -8.72 11.55 -6.43
C SER A 237 -8.23 11.87 -7.85
N ALA A 238 -8.16 10.87 -8.73
CA ALA A 238 -7.76 11.07 -10.12
C ALA A 238 -8.80 11.87 -10.91
N PHE A 239 -10.08 11.76 -10.55
CA PHE A 239 -11.20 12.46 -11.18
C PHE A 239 -11.62 13.75 -10.46
N LEU A 240 -10.85 14.21 -9.47
CA LEU A 240 -11.15 15.39 -8.66
C LEU A 240 -12.55 15.35 -8.01
N GLY A 241 -13.00 14.18 -7.62
CA GLY A 241 -14.26 13.94 -6.93
C GLY A 241 -14.95 12.66 -7.37
N VAL A 242 -15.63 11.98 -6.44
CA VAL A 242 -16.31 10.70 -6.71
C VAL A 242 -17.46 10.81 -7.70
N ASP A 243 -18.09 11.99 -7.77
CA ASP A 243 -19.21 12.23 -8.69
C ASP A 243 -18.76 12.34 -10.15
N ASN A 244 -17.51 12.74 -10.37
CA ASN A 244 -16.90 12.80 -11.70
C ASN A 244 -16.46 11.42 -12.22
N VAL A 245 -16.34 10.41 -11.35
CA VAL A 245 -15.96 9.06 -11.76
C VAL A 245 -17.14 8.40 -12.50
N PRO A 246 -16.94 7.90 -13.73
CA PRO A 246 -17.98 7.18 -14.44
C PRO A 246 -18.56 6.02 -13.62
N ARG A 247 -19.86 5.78 -13.78
CA ARG A 247 -20.56 4.71 -13.02
C ARG A 247 -20.46 3.34 -13.66
N LYS A 248 -19.93 3.26 -14.87
CA LYS A 248 -19.81 2.02 -15.67
C LYS A 248 -18.43 1.94 -16.30
N ALA A 249 -18.07 0.71 -16.69
CA ALA A 249 -16.89 0.43 -17.47
C ALA A 249 -17.17 -0.74 -18.42
N ILE A 250 -16.36 -0.89 -19.47
CA ILE A 250 -16.25 -2.09 -20.28
C ILE A 250 -15.02 -2.83 -19.79
N THR A 251 -15.13 -4.13 -19.48
CA THR A 251 -14.01 -4.91 -18.96
C THR A 251 -13.99 -6.32 -19.53
N MET A 252 -12.79 -6.85 -19.80
CA MET A 252 -12.61 -8.27 -20.03
C MET A 252 -13.15 -9.07 -18.86
N GLY A 253 -13.81 -10.20 -19.15
CA GLY A 253 -14.35 -11.06 -18.12
C GLY A 253 -13.30 -11.99 -17.50
N ILE A 254 -13.69 -12.65 -16.41
CA ILE A 254 -12.82 -13.62 -15.70
C ILE A 254 -12.41 -14.77 -16.64
N ALA A 255 -13.33 -15.28 -17.47
CA ALA A 255 -13.04 -16.36 -18.41
C ALA A 255 -11.99 -15.92 -19.45
N THR A 256 -12.12 -14.70 -19.99
CA THR A 256 -11.18 -14.12 -20.95
C THR A 256 -9.78 -13.98 -20.36
N VAL A 257 -9.68 -13.42 -19.14
CA VAL A 257 -8.42 -13.30 -18.40
C VAL A 257 -7.79 -14.67 -18.15
N LYS A 258 -8.58 -15.65 -17.69
CA LYS A 258 -8.11 -17.02 -17.40
C LYS A 258 -7.71 -17.81 -18.64
N ALA A 259 -8.14 -17.41 -19.82
CA ALA A 259 -7.73 -18.04 -21.07
C ALA A 259 -6.31 -17.65 -21.52
N ALA A 260 -5.68 -16.69 -20.89
CA ALA A 260 -4.28 -16.32 -21.18
C ALA A 260 -3.32 -17.46 -20.85
N LYS A 261 -2.25 -17.63 -21.63
CA LYS A 261 -1.26 -18.69 -21.40
C LYS A 261 -0.41 -18.45 -20.15
N ARG A 262 -0.13 -17.18 -19.85
CA ARG A 262 0.63 -16.71 -18.69
C ARG A 262 -0.09 -15.53 -18.05
N ILE A 263 -0.24 -15.54 -16.71
CA ILE A 263 -0.81 -14.43 -15.95
C ILE A 263 0.19 -13.96 -14.90
N VAL A 264 0.45 -12.66 -14.87
CA VAL A 264 1.22 -12.01 -13.82
C VAL A 264 0.35 -10.94 -13.16
N LEU A 265 0.18 -11.03 -11.85
CA LEU A 265 -0.54 -10.05 -11.07
C LEU A 265 0.43 -9.27 -10.19
N LEU A 266 0.34 -7.94 -10.24
CA LEU A 266 1.15 -6.99 -9.48
C LEU A 266 0.42 -6.57 -8.20
N GLY A 267 1.09 -6.65 -7.06
CA GLY A 267 0.57 -6.18 -5.78
C GLY A 267 1.61 -5.35 -5.04
N TRP A 268 1.33 -4.05 -4.81
CA TRP A 268 2.22 -3.12 -4.13
C TRP A 268 1.60 -2.49 -2.91
N GLY A 269 2.41 -2.38 -1.84
CA GLY A 269 2.09 -1.64 -0.63
C GLY A 269 1.20 -2.37 0.37
N GLN A 270 1.30 -1.96 1.63
CA GLN A 270 0.62 -2.58 2.77
C GLN A 270 -0.91 -2.57 2.65
N HIS A 271 -1.48 -1.55 1.97
CA HIS A 271 -2.92 -1.45 1.75
C HIS A 271 -3.51 -2.58 0.89
N LYS A 272 -2.66 -3.37 0.21
CA LYS A 272 -3.05 -4.57 -0.54
C LYS A 272 -2.83 -5.86 0.24
N ALA A 273 -2.14 -5.83 1.37
CA ALA A 273 -1.69 -7.04 2.07
C ALA A 273 -2.84 -7.98 2.46
N ALA A 274 -3.94 -7.44 3.00
CA ALA A 274 -5.10 -8.24 3.39
C ALA A 274 -5.75 -8.95 2.19
N ILE A 275 -6.02 -8.22 1.11
CA ILE A 275 -6.66 -8.80 -0.08
C ILE A 275 -5.74 -9.76 -0.83
N ILE A 276 -4.43 -9.56 -0.79
CA ILE A 276 -3.43 -10.49 -1.32
C ILE A 276 -3.48 -11.81 -0.54
N LYS A 277 -3.49 -11.75 0.80
CA LYS A 277 -3.65 -12.94 1.65
C LYS A 277 -4.95 -13.68 1.33
N ASP A 278 -6.09 -12.98 1.31
CA ASP A 278 -7.39 -13.57 1.01
C ASP A 278 -7.40 -14.22 -0.37
N THR A 279 -6.72 -13.63 -1.35
CA THR A 279 -6.62 -14.15 -2.70
C THR A 279 -5.74 -15.39 -2.78
N ILE A 280 -4.59 -15.39 -2.12
CA ILE A 280 -3.58 -16.47 -2.21
C ILE A 280 -3.94 -17.63 -1.28
N GLU A 281 -4.34 -17.37 -0.03
CA GLU A 281 -4.55 -18.37 1.01
C GLU A 281 -6.04 -18.70 1.21
N GLY A 282 -6.94 -17.76 0.92
CA GLY A 282 -8.38 -17.90 1.13
C GLY A 282 -9.07 -18.89 0.19
N PRO A 283 -10.36 -19.17 0.41
CA PRO A 283 -11.16 -20.01 -0.49
C PRO A 283 -11.49 -19.25 -1.78
N ILE A 284 -11.74 -19.99 -2.86
CA ILE A 284 -12.24 -19.41 -4.10
C ILE A 284 -13.64 -18.83 -3.86
N SER A 285 -13.82 -17.55 -4.18
CA SER A 285 -15.07 -16.83 -3.95
C SER A 285 -15.32 -15.76 -5.01
N SER A 286 -16.59 -15.63 -5.43
CA SER A 286 -17.03 -14.51 -6.27
C SER A 286 -16.96 -13.16 -5.57
N GLN A 287 -16.89 -13.14 -4.23
CA GLN A 287 -16.72 -11.91 -3.46
C GLN A 287 -15.29 -11.37 -3.54
N VAL A 288 -14.33 -12.23 -3.91
CA VAL A 288 -12.93 -11.88 -4.17
C VAL A 288 -12.56 -12.48 -5.53
N PRO A 289 -12.91 -11.82 -6.64
CA PRO A 289 -12.79 -12.41 -8.00
C PRO A 289 -11.37 -12.86 -8.36
N ALA A 290 -10.32 -12.20 -7.84
CA ALA A 290 -8.94 -12.61 -8.03
C ALA A 290 -8.65 -14.04 -7.53
N THR A 291 -9.46 -14.59 -6.60
CA THR A 291 -9.32 -15.99 -6.14
C THR A 291 -9.56 -17.02 -7.23
N TYR A 292 -10.29 -16.68 -8.30
CA TYR A 292 -10.45 -17.57 -9.45
C TYR A 292 -9.13 -17.90 -10.16
N LEU A 293 -8.10 -17.06 -9.98
CA LEU A 293 -6.75 -17.30 -10.49
C LEU A 293 -6.06 -18.51 -9.82
N GLN A 294 -6.55 -18.99 -8.66
CA GLN A 294 -6.08 -20.24 -8.04
C GLN A 294 -6.27 -21.46 -8.95
N GLN A 295 -7.17 -21.39 -9.93
CA GLN A 295 -7.42 -22.45 -10.89
C GLN A 295 -6.59 -22.34 -12.16
N HIS A 296 -5.75 -21.30 -12.29
CA HIS A 296 -4.93 -21.11 -13.48
C HIS A 296 -3.51 -21.63 -13.25
N HIS A 297 -3.03 -22.51 -14.13
CA HIS A 297 -1.77 -23.23 -13.93
C HIS A 297 -0.49 -22.36 -14.03
N HIS A 298 -0.57 -21.21 -14.69
CA HIS A 298 0.57 -20.36 -15.00
C HIS A 298 0.35 -18.92 -14.49
N THR A 299 -0.16 -18.80 -13.28
CA THR A 299 -0.32 -17.52 -12.59
C THR A 299 0.79 -17.34 -11.57
N THR A 300 1.37 -16.13 -11.53
CA THR A 300 2.30 -15.71 -10.48
C THR A 300 1.90 -14.34 -9.96
N PHE A 301 1.86 -14.19 -8.64
CA PHE A 301 1.71 -12.90 -8.00
C PHE A 301 3.10 -12.33 -7.71
N ILE A 302 3.37 -11.15 -8.20
CA ILE A 302 4.60 -10.41 -7.99
C ILE A 302 4.31 -9.31 -6.97
N LEU A 303 4.94 -9.42 -5.82
CA LEU A 303 4.62 -8.61 -4.63
C LEU A 303 5.86 -7.86 -4.16
N ASP A 304 5.66 -6.70 -3.53
CA ASP A 304 6.65 -6.14 -2.63
C ASP A 304 6.47 -6.68 -1.19
N LYS A 305 7.42 -6.38 -0.32
CA LYS A 305 7.39 -6.86 1.09
C LYS A 305 6.13 -6.43 1.82
N GLU A 306 5.69 -5.21 1.57
CA GLU A 306 4.52 -4.62 2.20
C GLU A 306 3.23 -5.32 1.78
N ALA A 307 3.04 -5.60 0.48
CA ALA A 307 1.89 -6.34 -0.02
C ALA A 307 1.87 -7.82 0.43
N GLY A 308 3.06 -8.42 0.62
CA GLY A 308 3.20 -9.78 1.12
C GLY A 308 3.16 -9.91 2.65
N SER A 309 3.03 -8.81 3.39
CA SER A 309 3.21 -8.81 4.87
C SER A 309 2.17 -9.62 5.64
N GLU A 310 0.95 -9.77 5.12
CA GLU A 310 -0.13 -10.53 5.75
C GLU A 310 -0.11 -12.03 5.44
N LEU A 311 0.68 -12.50 4.45
CA LEU A 311 0.82 -13.93 4.18
C LEU A 311 1.29 -14.67 5.43
N THR A 312 0.74 -15.86 5.66
CA THR A 312 1.01 -16.64 6.89
C THR A 312 2.50 -16.85 7.11
N ARG A 313 3.28 -17.12 6.06
CA ARG A 313 4.74 -17.29 6.18
C ARG A 313 5.49 -16.03 6.65
N ASN A 314 4.93 -14.84 6.42
CA ASN A 314 5.53 -13.55 6.82
C ASN A 314 4.95 -13.03 8.14
N LYS A 315 3.64 -13.15 8.31
CA LYS A 315 2.96 -12.65 9.51
C LYS A 315 3.17 -13.54 10.71
N THR A 316 3.03 -14.85 10.52
CA THR A 316 3.08 -15.86 11.59
C THR A 316 3.92 -17.07 11.16
N PRO A 317 5.24 -16.88 10.90
CA PRO A 317 6.10 -17.91 10.30
C PRO A 317 6.16 -19.20 11.14
N TRP A 318 6.01 -19.14 12.46
CA TRP A 318 5.96 -20.31 13.34
C TRP A 318 4.78 -21.26 13.05
N LEU A 319 3.75 -20.81 12.31
CA LEU A 319 2.65 -21.67 11.91
C LEU A 319 2.95 -22.51 10.66
N VAL A 320 3.96 -22.12 9.89
CA VAL A 320 4.33 -22.83 8.66
C VAL A 320 5.55 -23.73 8.80
N GLY A 321 6.44 -23.45 9.75
CA GLY A 321 7.63 -24.26 9.96
C GLY A 321 8.59 -23.68 10.99
N PRO A 322 9.78 -24.26 11.13
CA PRO A 322 10.83 -23.72 11.99
C PRO A 322 11.20 -22.31 11.56
N CYS A 323 11.30 -21.38 12.50
CA CYS A 323 11.71 -20.00 12.25
C CYS A 323 12.81 -19.59 13.23
N LYS A 324 13.65 -18.62 12.83
CA LYS A 324 14.66 -18.03 13.71
C LYS A 324 13.97 -17.00 14.62
N TRP A 325 13.98 -17.27 15.92
CA TRP A 325 13.41 -16.39 16.92
C TRP A 325 14.28 -15.15 17.14
N THR A 326 13.84 -14.01 16.61
CA THR A 326 14.42 -12.69 16.90
C THR A 326 13.61 -12.01 18.01
N PRO A 327 14.17 -11.02 18.74
CA PRO A 327 13.41 -10.28 19.76
C PRO A 327 12.09 -9.68 19.24
N SER A 328 12.09 -9.17 18.00
CA SER A 328 10.89 -8.65 17.36
C SER A 328 9.88 -9.76 17.06
N LEU A 329 10.32 -10.90 16.52
CA LEU A 329 9.45 -12.04 16.22
C LEU A 329 8.87 -12.67 17.49
N LYS A 330 9.67 -12.78 18.59
CA LYS A 330 9.17 -13.21 19.91
C LYS A 330 8.02 -12.31 20.37
N SER A 331 8.25 -11.00 20.38
CA SER A 331 7.24 -10.02 20.80
C SER A 331 5.96 -10.11 19.95
N LYS A 332 6.12 -10.23 18.63
CA LYS A 332 5.00 -10.40 17.69
C LYS A 332 4.19 -11.67 17.98
N ALA A 333 4.90 -12.79 18.19
CA ALA A 333 4.27 -14.08 18.45
C ALA A 333 3.50 -14.11 19.78
N ILE A 334 4.03 -13.50 20.84
CA ILE A 334 3.38 -13.45 22.16
C ILE A 334 2.10 -12.57 22.07
N VAL A 335 2.17 -11.41 21.42
CA VAL A 335 0.98 -10.56 21.21
C VAL A 335 -0.07 -11.33 20.42
N TRP A 336 0.31 -11.95 19.31
CA TRP A 336 -0.58 -12.77 18.50
C TRP A 336 -1.19 -13.92 19.32
N LEU A 337 -0.41 -14.60 20.19
CA LEU A 337 -0.90 -15.67 21.05
C LEU A 337 -1.95 -15.18 22.06
N CYS A 338 -1.76 -13.99 22.63
CA CYS A 338 -2.77 -13.36 23.47
C CYS A 338 -4.09 -13.14 22.72
N GLU A 339 -4.02 -12.64 21.47
CA GLU A 339 -5.19 -12.43 20.61
C GLU A 339 -5.89 -13.74 20.25
N GLN A 340 -5.13 -14.81 19.92
CA GLN A 340 -5.69 -16.13 19.59
C GLN A 340 -6.36 -16.80 20.80
N THR A 341 -5.75 -16.69 21.95
CA THR A 341 -6.23 -17.35 23.18
C THR A 341 -7.18 -16.48 24.00
N GLN A 342 -7.31 -15.20 23.68
CA GLN A 342 -8.05 -14.20 24.46
C GLN A 342 -7.57 -14.12 25.92
N LYS A 343 -6.26 -14.35 26.14
CA LYS A 343 -5.60 -14.28 27.44
C LYS A 343 -4.68 -13.09 27.54
N THR A 344 -4.51 -12.56 28.74
CA THR A 344 -3.47 -11.56 29.02
C THR A 344 -2.08 -12.22 29.00
N ILE A 345 -1.04 -11.43 28.77
CA ILE A 345 0.34 -11.92 28.67
C ILE A 345 0.72 -12.81 29.87
N LEU A 346 0.48 -12.33 31.09
CA LEU A 346 0.85 -13.06 32.31
C LEU A 346 0.00 -14.31 32.58
N SER A 347 -1.06 -14.53 31.82
CA SER A 347 -1.95 -15.70 31.92
C SER A 347 -1.66 -16.78 30.88
N LEU A 348 -0.70 -16.57 29.97
CA LEU A 348 -0.26 -17.57 29.01
C LEU A 348 0.52 -18.68 29.69
N THR A 349 0.37 -19.91 29.21
CA THR A 349 1.03 -21.13 29.75
C THR A 349 1.83 -21.82 28.64
N ASP A 350 2.76 -22.69 28.99
CA ASP A 350 3.51 -23.53 28.05
C ASP A 350 2.57 -24.28 27.09
N LYS A 351 1.40 -24.71 27.58
CA LYS A 351 0.39 -25.37 26.75
C LYS A 351 -0.17 -24.44 25.67
N ASP A 352 -0.36 -23.15 25.96
CA ASP A 352 -0.84 -22.18 24.96
C ASP A 352 0.20 -22.01 23.85
N TYR A 353 1.47 -21.89 24.20
CA TYR A 353 2.55 -21.82 23.21
C TYR A 353 2.64 -23.08 22.34
N ASN A 354 2.67 -24.25 22.99
CA ASN A 354 2.78 -25.53 22.30
C ASN A 354 1.63 -25.80 21.33
N ASN A 355 0.39 -25.51 21.76
CA ASN A 355 -0.80 -25.71 20.93
C ASN A 355 -0.89 -24.76 19.73
N ASN A 356 -0.11 -23.69 19.73
CA ASN A 356 -0.12 -22.64 18.69
C ASN A 356 1.20 -22.57 17.89
N GLY A 357 1.92 -23.69 17.80
CA GLY A 357 3.10 -23.83 16.93
C GLY A 357 4.40 -23.21 17.46
N MET A 358 4.44 -22.81 18.73
CA MET A 358 5.58 -22.11 19.33
C MET A 358 6.43 -23.01 20.24
N SER A 359 6.38 -24.34 20.06
CA SER A 359 7.21 -25.26 20.87
C SER A 359 8.71 -25.00 20.73
N SER A 360 9.17 -24.57 19.55
CA SER A 360 10.57 -24.21 19.33
C SER A 360 10.98 -22.95 20.11
N LEU A 361 10.07 -21.98 20.30
CA LEU A 361 10.33 -20.80 21.11
C LEU A 361 10.59 -21.19 22.57
N LEU A 362 9.76 -22.07 23.14
CA LEU A 362 9.98 -22.57 24.50
C LEU A 362 11.29 -23.38 24.62
N ALA A 363 11.64 -24.14 23.58
CA ALA A 363 12.87 -24.93 23.57
C ALA A 363 14.14 -24.07 23.50
N GLU A 364 14.09 -22.94 22.80
CA GLU A 364 15.23 -22.03 22.63
C GLU A 364 15.36 -21.02 23.76
N GLU A 365 14.25 -20.49 24.27
CA GLU A 365 14.23 -19.31 25.15
C GLU A 365 13.76 -19.62 26.58
N GLY A 366 13.20 -20.81 26.84
CA GLY A 366 12.75 -21.24 28.16
C GLY A 366 11.24 -21.24 28.36
N ALA A 367 10.80 -21.27 29.61
CA ALA A 367 9.39 -21.42 29.97
C ALA A 367 8.55 -20.18 29.62
N ALA A 368 7.27 -20.40 29.35
CA ALA A 368 6.31 -19.33 29.11
C ALA A 368 6.31 -18.26 30.22
N TYR A 369 6.54 -18.66 31.48
CA TYR A 369 6.60 -17.75 32.62
C TYR A 369 7.63 -16.62 32.42
N ASP A 370 8.84 -16.96 32.01
CA ASP A 370 9.94 -15.99 31.83
C ASP A 370 9.67 -15.08 30.60
N LEU A 371 9.25 -15.70 29.50
CA LEU A 371 8.85 -14.95 28.27
C LEU A 371 7.72 -13.95 28.51
N ASN A 372 6.72 -14.36 29.29
CA ASN A 372 5.58 -13.51 29.64
C ASN A 372 6.02 -12.29 30.47
N ILE A 373 6.90 -12.50 31.46
CA ILE A 373 7.44 -11.42 32.29
C ILE A 373 8.28 -10.46 31.45
N GLU A 374 9.16 -10.98 30.59
CA GLU A 374 9.96 -10.16 29.68
C GLU A 374 9.05 -9.27 28.81
N MET A 375 8.06 -9.87 28.16
CA MET A 375 7.14 -9.16 27.27
C MET A 375 6.27 -8.15 28.00
N PHE A 376 5.71 -8.52 29.16
CA PHE A 376 4.92 -7.62 29.99
C PHE A 376 5.74 -6.39 30.41
N ASN A 377 6.96 -6.61 30.91
CA ASN A 377 7.85 -5.53 31.31
C ASN A 377 8.23 -4.62 30.13
N LYS A 378 8.46 -5.20 28.93
CA LYS A 378 8.74 -4.43 27.72
C LYS A 378 7.59 -3.46 27.42
N LEU A 379 6.35 -3.96 27.38
CA LEU A 379 5.18 -3.12 27.10
C LEU A 379 4.90 -2.13 28.25
N GLN A 380 5.05 -2.52 29.49
CA GLN A 380 4.87 -1.63 30.63
C GLN A 380 5.85 -0.45 30.59
N ARG A 381 7.10 -0.71 30.20
CA ARG A 381 8.14 0.31 30.09
C ARG A 381 7.93 1.27 28.91
N SER A 382 7.24 0.82 27.86
CA SER A 382 6.90 1.71 26.71
C SER A 382 5.92 2.82 27.12
N ILE A 383 5.14 2.64 28.18
CA ILE A 383 4.13 3.60 28.62
C ILE A 383 4.80 4.75 29.37
N THR A 384 4.62 5.98 28.88
CA THR A 384 5.15 7.18 29.54
C THR A 384 4.18 8.36 29.54
N GLY A 385 4.14 9.08 30.65
CA GLY A 385 3.50 10.39 30.73
C GLY A 385 4.46 11.56 30.43
N TRP A 386 5.73 11.25 30.09
CA TRP A 386 6.79 12.24 29.91
C TRP A 386 7.53 12.02 28.59
N PRO A 387 6.90 12.27 27.44
CA PRO A 387 7.51 12.00 26.12
C PRO A 387 8.80 12.78 25.87
N GLY A 388 9.00 13.92 26.55
CA GLY A 388 10.24 14.68 26.53
C GLY A 388 11.27 14.27 27.58
N GLY A 389 10.96 13.25 28.40
CA GLY A 389 11.80 12.82 29.51
C GLY A 389 11.43 13.46 30.85
N LYS A 390 11.32 12.65 31.90
CA LYS A 390 11.03 13.12 33.26
C LYS A 390 12.33 13.66 33.88
N PRO A 391 12.35 14.93 34.34
CA PRO A 391 13.53 15.50 34.95
C PRO A 391 14.05 14.66 36.11
N ASN A 392 15.39 14.51 36.19
CA ASN A 392 16.08 13.79 37.26
C ASN A 392 15.68 12.35 37.49
N ALA A 393 15.06 11.70 36.49
CA ALA A 393 14.70 10.29 36.52
C ALA A 393 15.83 9.43 35.99
N ASP A 394 15.89 8.16 36.47
CA ASP A 394 16.69 7.12 35.81
C ASP A 394 16.06 6.82 34.44
N ASP A 395 16.83 7.01 33.37
CA ASP A 395 16.40 6.80 31.96
C ASP A 395 16.92 5.50 31.34
N SER A 396 17.64 4.64 32.12
CA SER A 396 18.27 3.42 31.65
C SER A 396 17.29 2.41 31.01
N ASN A 397 16.01 2.45 31.41
CA ASN A 397 14.94 1.58 30.92
C ASN A 397 13.72 2.39 30.40
N ARG A 398 13.93 3.63 29.95
CA ARG A 398 12.86 4.51 29.46
C ARG A 398 12.98 4.74 27.98
N PRO A 399 11.86 4.90 27.25
CA PRO A 399 11.88 5.24 25.84
C PRO A 399 12.41 6.67 25.59
N GLU A 400 12.27 7.55 26.59
CA GLU A 400 12.71 8.95 26.55
C GLU A 400 13.91 9.17 27.47
N ARG A 401 14.77 10.13 27.14
CA ARG A 401 15.90 10.55 28.00
C ARG A 401 15.50 11.64 28.99
N ALA A 402 15.97 11.51 30.25
CA ALA A 402 15.74 12.54 31.27
C ALA A 402 16.52 13.82 30.99
N THR A 403 17.73 13.74 30.43
CA THR A 403 18.61 14.89 30.13
C THR A 403 18.72 15.16 28.64
N PRO A 404 18.87 16.43 28.23
CA PRO A 404 18.70 17.63 29.05
C PRO A 404 17.25 17.78 29.50
N GLU A 405 17.02 18.40 30.67
CA GLU A 405 15.68 18.60 31.25
C GLU A 405 14.75 19.31 30.28
N LYS A 406 15.20 20.40 29.66
CA LYS A 406 14.45 21.09 28.60
C LYS A 406 14.93 20.67 27.22
N LYS A 407 14.09 20.00 26.49
CA LYS A 407 14.38 19.54 25.13
C LYS A 407 14.03 20.62 24.09
N ARG A 408 14.82 20.65 23.01
CA ARG A 408 14.37 21.17 21.71
C ARG A 408 13.75 20.03 20.93
N VAL A 409 12.47 20.18 20.60
CA VAL A 409 11.67 19.16 19.90
C VAL A 409 11.32 19.71 18.53
N LEU A 410 11.51 18.91 17.48
CA LEU A 410 11.12 19.24 16.12
C LEU A 410 10.10 18.20 15.63
N ILE A 411 8.88 18.64 15.36
CA ILE A 411 7.81 17.83 14.82
C ILE A 411 7.69 18.13 13.33
N PHE A 412 7.93 17.17 12.48
CA PHE A 412 7.69 17.26 11.05
C PHE A 412 6.26 16.83 10.74
N SER A 413 5.54 17.62 9.96
CA SER A 413 4.19 17.36 9.49
C SER A 413 4.23 17.36 7.95
N PRO A 414 4.00 16.21 7.28
CA PRO A 414 3.97 16.13 5.81
C PRO A 414 3.00 17.13 5.20
N HIS A 415 1.77 17.17 5.68
CA HIS A 415 0.77 18.18 5.33
C HIS A 415 0.43 19.05 6.54
N PRO A 416 -0.14 20.25 6.31
CA PRO A 416 -0.60 21.13 7.38
C PRO A 416 -1.83 20.55 8.10
N ASP A 417 -1.65 19.65 9.08
CA ASP A 417 -2.62 19.02 10.00
C ASP A 417 -2.12 17.69 10.59
N ASP A 418 -1.17 16.99 9.95
CA ASP A 418 -0.71 15.67 10.37
C ASP A 418 -0.13 15.67 11.81
N ASP A 419 0.46 16.76 12.26
CA ASP A 419 0.97 16.94 13.62
C ASP A 419 -0.13 16.81 14.67
N VAL A 420 -1.26 17.50 14.50
CA VAL A 420 -2.37 17.44 15.45
C VAL A 420 -3.21 16.18 15.30
N ILE A 421 -3.41 15.69 14.06
CA ILE A 421 -4.15 14.44 13.80
C ILE A 421 -3.40 13.24 14.40
N SER A 422 -2.09 13.18 14.22
CA SER A 422 -1.30 12.01 14.57
C SER A 422 -0.86 12.00 16.02
N MET A 423 -0.35 13.13 16.53
CA MET A 423 0.27 13.19 17.84
C MET A 423 -0.14 14.42 18.69
N GLY A 424 -1.34 14.96 18.46
CA GLY A 424 -1.82 16.17 19.14
C GLY A 424 -1.83 16.09 20.67
N GLY A 425 -2.06 14.92 21.26
CA GLY A 425 -1.98 14.73 22.70
C GLY A 425 -0.55 14.77 23.23
N THR A 426 0.38 14.12 22.54
CA THR A 426 1.82 14.16 22.85
C THR A 426 2.38 15.55 22.62
N PHE A 427 1.98 16.21 21.54
CA PHE A 427 2.32 17.59 21.24
C PHE A 427 1.93 18.54 22.39
N ASP A 428 0.66 18.49 22.83
CA ASP A 428 0.18 19.26 23.99
C ASP A 428 1.03 19.00 25.24
N ARG A 429 1.36 17.74 25.49
CA ARG A 429 2.13 17.33 26.66
C ARG A 429 3.56 17.87 26.62
N LEU A 430 4.23 17.81 25.47
CA LEU A 430 5.55 18.38 25.28
C LEU A 430 5.57 19.89 25.55
N VAL A 431 4.56 20.61 25.07
CA VAL A 431 4.42 22.06 25.31
C VAL A 431 4.15 22.35 26.77
N SER A 432 3.20 21.63 27.40
CA SER A 432 2.80 21.83 28.79
C SER A 432 3.91 21.49 29.79
N GLN A 433 4.82 20.59 29.42
CA GLN A 433 6.01 20.24 30.20
C GLN A 433 7.18 21.21 29.99
N GLY A 434 7.00 22.28 29.20
CA GLY A 434 7.94 23.37 29.04
C GLY A 434 9.09 23.13 28.06
N HIS A 435 8.98 22.14 27.21
CA HIS A 435 9.95 21.91 26.13
C HIS A 435 9.87 23.01 25.07
N GLU A 436 10.95 23.22 24.34
CA GLU A 436 10.99 24.12 23.19
C GLU A 436 10.56 23.34 21.94
N VAL A 437 9.27 23.47 21.57
CA VAL A 437 8.68 22.71 20.50
C VAL A 437 8.62 23.54 19.22
N HIS A 438 9.15 23.00 18.13
CA HIS A 438 9.07 23.54 16.77
C HIS A 438 8.24 22.60 15.90
N ILE A 439 7.43 23.19 15.01
CA ILE A 439 6.65 22.46 14.02
C ILE A 439 7.17 22.82 12.63
N ALA A 440 7.38 21.83 11.77
CA ALA A 440 7.80 22.03 10.39
C ALA A 440 6.84 21.34 9.42
N TYR A 441 6.02 22.15 8.74
CA TYR A 441 5.16 21.71 7.66
C TYR A 441 5.98 21.55 6.38
N GLN A 442 6.05 20.33 5.87
CA GLN A 442 6.93 19.97 4.76
C GLN A 442 6.38 20.42 3.42
N THR A 443 5.05 20.35 3.22
CA THR A 443 4.36 20.74 1.99
C THR A 443 3.33 21.83 2.26
N SER A 444 2.89 22.51 1.19
CA SER A 444 1.85 23.54 1.30
C SER A 444 0.44 22.96 1.49
N GLY A 445 0.21 21.70 1.11
CA GLY A 445 -1.12 21.07 1.14
C GLY A 445 -2.15 21.71 0.19
N ASN A 446 -1.71 22.56 -0.76
CA ASN A 446 -2.57 23.38 -1.61
C ASN A 446 -3.60 22.58 -2.42
N ILE A 447 -3.24 21.36 -2.85
CA ILE A 447 -4.10 20.52 -3.71
C ILE A 447 -5.37 20.06 -2.98
N ALA A 448 -5.32 19.97 -1.65
CA ALA A 448 -6.44 19.50 -0.84
C ALA A 448 -7.46 20.60 -0.49
N VAL A 449 -7.30 21.82 -0.99
CA VAL A 449 -8.26 22.92 -0.80
C VAL A 449 -9.19 23.02 -2.00
N SER A 450 -10.50 23.00 -1.76
CA SER A 450 -11.51 23.13 -2.82
C SER A 450 -11.49 24.53 -3.46
N ASP A 451 -11.97 24.61 -4.71
CA ASP A 451 -12.09 25.90 -5.40
C ASP A 451 -13.10 26.81 -4.69
N GLU A 452 -14.18 26.25 -4.14
CA GLU A 452 -15.19 26.98 -3.37
C GLU A 452 -14.61 27.61 -2.11
N GLU A 453 -13.76 26.87 -1.38
CA GLU A 453 -13.07 27.43 -0.21
C GLU A 453 -12.10 28.55 -0.62
N ALA A 454 -11.36 28.37 -1.71
CA ALA A 454 -10.48 29.40 -2.24
C ALA A 454 -11.26 30.65 -2.68
N LEU A 455 -12.43 30.47 -3.33
CA LEU A 455 -13.31 31.55 -3.76
C LEU A 455 -13.81 32.38 -2.57
N LYS A 456 -14.29 31.72 -1.52
CA LYS A 456 -14.74 32.35 -0.27
C LYS A 456 -13.67 33.26 0.34
N PHE A 457 -12.40 32.82 0.40
CA PHE A 457 -11.30 33.64 0.89
C PHE A 457 -10.95 34.79 -0.06
N ALA A 458 -10.99 34.58 -1.37
CA ALA A 458 -10.77 35.63 -2.37
C ALA A 458 -11.84 36.74 -2.28
N GLU A 459 -13.11 36.37 -2.08
CA GLU A 459 -14.22 37.32 -1.90
C GLU A 459 -14.08 38.15 -0.60
N ILE A 460 -13.64 37.53 0.48
CA ILE A 460 -13.34 38.25 1.72
C ILE A 460 -12.18 39.21 1.48
N ALA A 461 -11.08 38.73 0.88
CA ALA A 461 -9.92 39.56 0.57
C ALA A 461 -10.29 40.79 -0.29
N LYS A 462 -11.15 40.64 -1.29
CA LYS A 462 -11.68 41.76 -2.10
C LYS A 462 -12.36 42.79 -1.25
N LYS A 463 -13.15 42.44 -0.22
CA LYS A 463 -13.92 43.38 0.61
C LYS A 463 -13.06 44.14 1.58
N ILE A 464 -11.94 43.59 2.05
CA ILE A 464 -11.08 44.20 3.06
C ILE A 464 -9.82 44.88 2.48
N SER A 465 -9.48 44.55 1.23
CA SER A 465 -8.28 45.09 0.57
C SER A 465 -8.47 46.51 0.11
N THR A 466 -7.44 47.33 0.24
CA THR A 466 -7.36 48.67 -0.37
C THR A 466 -7.01 48.57 -1.86
N GLN A 467 -6.57 47.42 -2.34
CA GLN A 467 -6.26 47.13 -3.76
C GLN A 467 -7.00 45.86 -4.22
N PRO A 468 -8.31 45.92 -4.52
CA PRO A 468 -9.14 44.74 -4.80
C PRO A 468 -8.83 44.06 -6.14
N LYS A 469 -7.99 44.64 -7.00
CA LYS A 469 -7.71 44.11 -8.36
C LYS A 469 -7.11 42.70 -8.35
N GLU A 470 -6.23 42.40 -7.38
CA GLU A 470 -5.62 41.08 -7.26
C GLU A 470 -6.68 40.05 -6.85
N ALA A 471 -7.52 40.37 -5.89
CA ALA A 471 -8.62 39.51 -5.47
C ALA A 471 -9.66 39.32 -6.61
N ASP A 472 -9.96 40.35 -7.38
CA ASP A 472 -10.82 40.25 -8.56
C ASP A 472 -10.24 39.32 -9.64
N ALA A 473 -8.93 39.35 -9.85
CA ALA A 473 -8.25 38.45 -10.77
C ALA A 473 -8.38 36.99 -10.33
N LEU A 474 -8.17 36.71 -9.02
CA LEU A 474 -8.32 35.37 -8.43
C LEU A 474 -9.74 34.84 -8.56
N ILE A 475 -10.76 35.66 -8.26
CA ILE A 475 -12.16 35.32 -8.39
C ILE A 475 -12.49 35.00 -9.87
N THR A 476 -12.01 35.84 -10.81
CA THR A 476 -12.21 35.62 -12.24
C THR A 476 -11.57 34.32 -12.71
N GLN A 477 -10.33 34.02 -12.27
CA GLN A 477 -9.64 32.78 -12.60
C GLN A 477 -10.39 31.55 -12.08
N LEU A 478 -10.91 31.58 -10.83
CA LEU A 478 -11.68 30.49 -10.23
C LEU A 478 -12.99 30.24 -11.00
N HIS A 479 -13.73 31.30 -11.36
CA HIS A 479 -14.96 31.14 -12.13
C HIS A 479 -14.77 30.70 -13.59
N CYS A 480 -13.65 31.08 -14.22
CA CYS A 480 -13.33 30.70 -15.59
C CYS A 480 -12.57 29.37 -15.69
N LYS A 481 -12.22 28.76 -14.56
CA LYS A 481 -11.47 27.51 -14.52
C LYS A 481 -12.27 26.39 -15.18
N LYS A 482 -11.63 25.71 -16.13
CA LYS A 482 -12.20 24.50 -16.72
C LYS A 482 -12.02 23.34 -15.76
N GLU A 483 -13.01 22.46 -15.72
CA GLU A 483 -12.90 21.21 -14.97
C GLU A 483 -11.62 20.45 -15.36
N ASN A 484 -10.98 19.84 -14.37
CA ASN A 484 -9.79 19.03 -14.56
C ASN A 484 -8.54 19.76 -15.10
N THR A 485 -8.44 21.07 -14.90
CA THR A 485 -7.22 21.83 -15.22
C THR A 485 -6.36 22.05 -13.97
N ILE A 486 -5.04 22.12 -14.17
CA ILE A 486 -4.08 22.46 -13.10
C ILE A 486 -4.34 23.90 -12.67
N ASP A 487 -4.35 24.11 -11.35
CA ASP A 487 -4.49 25.46 -10.78
C ASP A 487 -3.33 26.37 -11.22
N PRO A 488 -3.60 27.59 -11.69
CA PRO A 488 -2.59 28.61 -11.85
C PRO A 488 -1.79 28.85 -10.55
N LEU A 489 -0.58 29.41 -10.69
CA LEU A 489 0.31 29.61 -9.54
C LEU A 489 -0.34 30.43 -8.41
N GLU A 490 -1.07 31.49 -8.78
CA GLU A 490 -1.75 32.39 -7.86
C GLU A 490 -2.84 31.68 -7.06
N ILE A 491 -3.61 30.79 -7.70
CA ILE A 491 -4.64 29.98 -7.04
C ILE A 491 -3.97 28.97 -6.09
N ARG A 492 -2.87 28.33 -6.51
CA ARG A 492 -2.10 27.40 -5.65
C ARG A 492 -1.54 28.12 -4.42
N GLN A 493 -1.06 29.35 -4.60
CA GLN A 493 -0.56 30.18 -3.49
C GLN A 493 -1.69 30.54 -2.52
N LEU A 494 -2.84 30.97 -3.02
CA LEU A 494 -4.02 31.24 -2.19
C LEU A 494 -4.41 30.02 -1.36
N LYS A 495 -4.54 28.86 -2.00
CA LYS A 495 -4.86 27.59 -1.34
C LYS A 495 -3.79 27.20 -0.27
N GLY A 496 -2.52 27.41 -0.57
CA GLY A 496 -1.43 27.22 0.39
C GLY A 496 -1.48 28.19 1.57
N TRP A 497 -1.88 29.45 1.36
CA TRP A 497 -2.04 30.44 2.45
C TRP A 497 -3.23 30.11 3.35
N ILE A 498 -4.31 29.55 2.81
CA ILE A 498 -5.42 29.05 3.61
C ILE A 498 -4.91 27.99 4.59
N ARG A 499 -4.26 26.95 4.08
CA ARG A 499 -3.67 25.88 4.90
C ARG A 499 -2.68 26.41 5.94
N LYS A 500 -1.83 27.35 5.54
CA LYS A 500 -0.87 28.01 6.44
C LYS A 500 -1.57 28.77 7.57
N SER A 501 -2.64 29.50 7.28
CA SER A 501 -3.38 30.25 8.29
C SER A 501 -4.07 29.35 9.31
N GLU A 502 -4.62 28.23 8.84
CA GLU A 502 -5.22 27.18 9.68
C GLU A 502 -4.18 26.55 10.61
N SER A 503 -3.01 26.19 10.09
CA SER A 503 -1.91 25.63 10.88
C SER A 503 -1.41 26.59 11.96
N LEU A 504 -1.27 27.89 11.62
CA LEU A 504 -0.92 28.90 12.61
C LEU A 504 -1.98 29.05 13.71
N ALA A 505 -3.27 28.94 13.37
CA ALA A 505 -4.34 28.97 14.35
C ALA A 505 -4.29 27.74 15.26
N ALA A 506 -4.12 26.54 14.69
CA ALA A 506 -3.99 25.28 15.45
C ALA A 506 -2.76 25.30 16.39
N THR A 507 -1.60 25.71 15.90
CA THR A 507 -0.37 25.74 16.71
C THR A 507 -0.42 26.80 17.81
N ARG A 508 -1.02 27.97 17.58
CA ARG A 508 -1.30 28.97 18.63
C ARG A 508 -2.21 28.42 19.70
N TYR A 509 -3.28 27.72 19.33
CA TYR A 509 -4.18 27.03 20.26
C TYR A 509 -3.43 25.98 21.10
N MET A 510 -2.45 25.30 20.53
CA MET A 510 -1.57 24.37 21.23
C MET A 510 -0.48 25.06 22.08
N GLY A 511 -0.37 26.37 22.04
CA GLY A 511 0.57 27.15 22.86
C GLY A 511 1.92 27.44 22.19
N ILE A 512 2.05 27.25 20.88
CA ILE A 512 3.26 27.53 20.10
C ILE A 512 3.27 28.97 19.61
N LYS A 513 4.44 29.60 19.60
CA LYS A 513 4.63 30.94 19.03
C LYS A 513 4.91 30.82 17.54
N ASP A 514 4.42 31.75 16.71
CA ASP A 514 4.59 31.76 15.27
C ASP A 514 6.06 31.57 14.80
N ARG A 515 7.02 32.11 15.54
CA ARG A 515 8.48 31.96 15.26
C ARG A 515 8.99 30.51 15.38
N GLN A 516 8.22 29.61 15.99
CA GLN A 516 8.53 28.18 16.13
C GLN A 516 7.81 27.33 15.09
N VAL A 517 7.08 27.97 14.17
CA VAL A 517 6.36 27.31 13.08
C VAL A 517 7.08 27.57 11.77
N HIS A 518 7.46 26.50 11.08
CA HIS A 518 8.24 26.54 9.85
C HIS A 518 7.44 25.97 8.69
N PHE A 519 7.41 26.68 7.57
CA PHE A 519 6.76 26.23 6.33
C PHE A 519 7.83 26.03 5.28
N LEU A 520 8.12 24.75 4.94
CA LEU A 520 9.26 24.42 4.08
C LEU A 520 8.90 24.51 2.59
N ASN A 521 7.63 24.25 2.24
CA ASN A 521 7.15 24.24 0.84
C ASN A 521 8.11 23.48 -0.07
N LEU A 522 8.41 22.23 0.27
CA LEU A 522 9.42 21.42 -0.43
C LEU A 522 9.11 21.34 -1.93
N PRO A 523 10.11 21.63 -2.80
CA PRO A 523 9.91 21.71 -4.26
C PRO A 523 9.31 20.47 -4.91
N PHE A 524 9.57 19.27 -4.37
CA PHE A 524 9.02 18.04 -4.92
C PHE A 524 7.48 18.03 -4.97
N TYR A 525 6.84 18.72 -4.02
CA TYR A 525 5.38 18.76 -3.87
C TYR A 525 4.71 19.80 -4.77
N GLU A 526 5.36 20.92 -5.07
CA GLU A 526 4.78 22.12 -5.67
C GLU A 526 4.51 21.99 -7.19
N THR A 527 4.04 20.82 -7.64
CA THR A 527 3.70 20.55 -9.04
C THR A 527 2.33 21.08 -9.47
N GLY A 528 1.43 21.28 -8.52
CA GLY A 528 0.02 21.61 -8.76
C GLY A 528 -0.82 20.40 -9.21
N THR A 529 -0.24 19.20 -9.27
CA THR A 529 -0.91 17.94 -9.63
C THR A 529 -0.77 16.92 -8.52
N ILE A 530 -1.55 15.85 -8.60
CA ILE A 530 -1.42 14.69 -7.68
C ILE A 530 -0.05 14.01 -7.88
N LYS A 531 0.45 13.97 -9.13
CA LYS A 531 1.78 13.42 -9.45
C LYS A 531 2.87 14.38 -8.93
N LYS A 532 3.65 13.90 -7.98
CA LYS A 532 4.75 14.64 -7.36
C LYS A 532 6.06 14.37 -8.07
N ASN A 533 7.00 15.31 -7.96
CA ASN A 533 8.37 15.08 -8.39
C ASN A 533 9.07 14.09 -7.44
N LYS A 534 10.19 13.53 -7.87
CA LYS A 534 11.10 12.81 -6.98
C LYS A 534 11.79 13.81 -6.05
N ALA A 535 12.13 13.37 -4.83
CA ALA A 535 12.96 14.16 -3.93
C ALA A 535 14.25 14.61 -4.62
N SER A 536 14.62 15.86 -4.42
CA SER A 536 15.79 16.49 -5.02
C SER A 536 16.80 16.97 -3.95
N LYS A 537 18.01 17.31 -4.38
CA LYS A 537 19.00 17.93 -3.49
C LYS A 537 18.51 19.23 -2.86
N ALA A 538 17.63 19.99 -3.55
CA ALA A 538 17.05 21.21 -3.01
C ALA A 538 16.17 20.91 -1.79
N ASP A 539 15.34 19.87 -1.87
CA ASP A 539 14.49 19.44 -0.77
C ASP A 539 15.34 19.02 0.46
N ILE A 540 16.39 18.21 0.23
CA ILE A 540 17.30 17.76 1.29
C ILE A 540 18.04 18.96 1.91
N SER A 541 18.50 19.93 1.12
CA SER A 541 19.22 21.10 1.63
C SER A 541 18.34 21.98 2.53
N ILE A 542 17.06 22.18 2.16
CA ILE A 542 16.10 22.92 2.98
C ILE A 542 15.91 22.22 4.34
N MET A 543 15.75 20.92 4.32
CA MET A 543 15.55 20.09 5.51
C MET A 543 16.79 20.10 6.42
N THR A 544 17.97 19.85 5.83
CA THR A 544 19.26 19.85 6.53
C THR A 544 19.54 21.20 7.19
N ALA A 545 19.24 22.32 6.52
CA ALA A 545 19.40 23.68 7.06
C ALA A 545 18.52 23.89 8.31
N LEU A 546 17.23 23.48 8.27
CA LEU A 546 16.34 23.63 9.43
C LEU A 546 16.80 22.78 10.62
N ILE A 547 17.15 21.50 10.40
CA ILE A 547 17.64 20.62 11.47
C ILE A 547 18.91 21.19 12.10
N THR A 548 19.83 21.71 11.28
CA THR A 548 21.07 22.34 11.74
C THR A 548 20.81 23.62 12.55
N GLN A 549 19.82 24.42 12.16
CA GLN A 549 19.43 25.63 12.88
C GLN A 549 18.85 25.32 14.25
N ILE A 550 17.95 24.34 14.38
CA ILE A 550 17.26 24.01 15.62
C ILE A 550 18.12 23.13 16.53
N LYS A 551 18.91 22.21 15.97
CA LYS A 551 19.70 21.20 16.70
C LYS A 551 18.82 20.43 17.70
N PRO A 552 17.79 19.72 17.23
CA PRO A 552 16.81 19.09 18.09
C PRO A 552 17.40 17.95 18.92
N HIS A 553 16.87 17.74 20.14
CA HIS A 553 17.13 16.55 20.94
C HIS A 553 16.13 15.43 20.62
N GLN A 554 14.94 15.82 20.11
CA GLN A 554 13.93 14.88 19.64
C GLN A 554 13.34 15.36 18.32
N ILE A 555 13.22 14.43 17.37
CA ILE A 555 12.52 14.62 16.10
C ILE A 555 11.33 13.67 16.10
N TYR A 556 10.16 14.17 15.73
CA TYR A 556 8.97 13.38 15.44
C TYR A 556 8.65 13.49 13.96
N ALA A 557 8.45 12.34 13.29
CA ALA A 557 8.19 12.29 11.85
C ALA A 557 7.10 11.26 11.53
N ALA A 558 6.39 11.48 10.44
CA ALA A 558 5.38 10.53 9.95
C ALA A 558 6.06 9.26 9.42
N GLY A 559 5.85 8.15 10.10
CA GLY A 559 6.27 6.80 9.68
C GLY A 559 5.18 6.06 8.90
N ASP A 560 4.12 6.74 8.51
CA ASP A 560 3.02 6.16 7.73
C ASP A 560 3.37 6.14 6.25
N LEU A 561 3.76 4.96 5.75
CA LEU A 561 4.08 4.71 4.34
C LEU A 561 2.87 4.22 3.54
N ALA A 562 1.70 4.12 4.17
CA ALA A 562 0.45 3.71 3.53
C ALA A 562 -0.31 4.88 2.87
N ASP A 563 0.27 6.09 2.84
CA ASP A 563 -0.29 7.24 2.12
C ASP A 563 -0.53 6.89 0.64
N PRO A 564 -1.78 6.91 0.17
CA PRO A 564 -2.11 6.55 -1.20
C PRO A 564 -1.48 7.47 -2.24
N HIS A 565 -1.03 8.66 -1.85
CA HIS A 565 -0.39 9.64 -2.73
C HIS A 565 1.14 9.62 -2.66
N GLY A 566 1.72 8.83 -1.76
CA GLY A 566 3.16 8.71 -1.56
C GLY A 566 3.85 9.95 -0.98
N THR A 567 3.11 11.00 -0.61
CA THR A 567 3.68 12.25 -0.07
C THR A 567 4.38 11.99 1.26
N HIS A 568 3.77 11.26 2.19
CA HIS A 568 4.37 10.92 3.50
C HIS A 568 5.68 10.15 3.34
N LYS A 569 5.71 9.18 2.39
CA LYS A 569 6.92 8.43 2.09
C LYS A 569 8.05 9.34 1.59
N VAL A 570 7.79 10.20 0.62
CA VAL A 570 8.81 11.12 0.08
C VAL A 570 9.28 12.08 1.15
N CYS A 571 8.39 12.62 1.98
CA CYS A 571 8.73 13.47 3.12
C CYS A 571 9.66 12.77 4.12
N LEU A 572 9.36 11.50 4.46
CA LEU A 572 10.18 10.70 5.36
C LEU A 572 11.55 10.36 4.74
N ASP A 573 11.59 10.01 3.46
CA ASP A 573 12.84 9.75 2.74
C ASP A 573 13.77 10.97 2.75
N ILE A 574 13.22 12.18 2.55
CA ILE A 574 13.98 13.45 2.66
C ILE A 574 14.53 13.65 4.06
N ILE A 575 13.72 13.39 5.11
CA ILE A 575 14.20 13.46 6.50
C ILE A 575 15.36 12.49 6.71
N PHE A 576 15.23 11.23 6.30
CA PHE A 576 16.26 10.21 6.49
C PHE A 576 17.56 10.54 5.75
N GLU A 577 17.49 11.02 4.49
CA GLU A 577 18.69 11.46 3.76
C GLU A 577 19.35 12.66 4.46
N SER A 578 18.57 13.63 4.94
CA SER A 578 19.10 14.77 5.70
C SER A 578 19.78 14.35 7.01
N LEU A 579 19.19 13.38 7.74
CA LEU A 579 19.77 12.84 8.97
C LEU A 579 21.07 12.07 8.71
N LYS A 580 21.16 11.34 7.58
CA LYS A 580 22.41 10.68 7.15
C LYS A 580 23.52 11.69 6.88
N GLU A 581 23.21 12.81 6.20
CA GLU A 581 24.17 13.88 5.95
C GLU A 581 24.66 14.52 7.27
N LEU A 582 23.78 14.65 8.26
CA LEU A 582 24.06 15.28 9.55
C LEU A 582 24.65 14.33 10.60
N LYS A 583 24.73 13.03 10.33
CA LYS A 583 25.12 12.00 11.30
C LYS A 583 26.44 12.29 12.04
N SER A 584 27.40 12.92 11.37
CA SER A 584 28.70 13.28 11.96
C SER A 584 28.68 14.54 12.84
N GLN A 585 27.58 15.27 12.89
CA GLN A 585 27.47 16.48 13.70
C GLN A 585 27.26 16.13 15.16
N ALA A 586 28.01 16.83 16.06
CA ALA A 586 28.01 16.51 17.49
C ALA A 586 26.62 16.53 18.15
N PHE A 587 25.71 17.43 17.71
CA PHE A 587 24.36 17.47 18.29
C PHE A 587 23.49 16.26 17.93
N MET A 588 23.86 15.50 16.90
CA MET A 588 23.13 14.29 16.51
C MET A 588 23.34 13.14 17.47
N ASN A 589 24.43 13.13 18.26
CA ASN A 589 24.68 12.10 19.27
C ASN A 589 23.58 12.04 20.35
N ASP A 590 22.93 13.18 20.61
CA ASP A 590 21.86 13.31 21.59
C ASP A 590 20.46 13.46 20.95
N CYS A 591 20.35 13.27 19.64
CA CYS A 591 19.10 13.37 18.90
C CYS A 591 18.42 12.00 18.78
N TRP A 592 17.16 11.91 19.20
CA TRP A 592 16.33 10.74 19.04
C TRP A 592 15.25 11.00 18.02
N VAL A 593 14.93 10.00 17.19
CA VAL A 593 13.90 10.08 16.15
C VAL A 593 12.77 9.14 16.50
N TRP A 594 11.56 9.71 16.59
CA TRP A 594 10.32 9.03 16.86
C TRP A 594 9.43 9.07 15.63
N LEU A 595 8.94 7.91 15.21
CA LEU A 595 8.01 7.80 14.10
C LEU A 595 6.59 7.64 14.65
N TYR A 596 5.70 8.53 14.23
CA TYR A 596 4.26 8.42 14.48
C TYR A 596 3.53 7.88 13.25
N ARG A 597 2.34 7.32 13.42
CA ARG A 597 1.45 6.94 12.31
C ARG A 597 0.40 8.01 12.05
N GLY A 598 -0.04 8.14 10.79
CA GLY A 598 -1.14 9.03 10.39
C GLY A 598 -2.53 8.50 10.77
N ALA A 599 -3.57 9.09 10.19
CA ALA A 599 -4.97 8.73 10.50
C ALA A 599 -5.38 7.33 10.01
N TRP A 600 -4.57 6.69 9.15
CA TRP A 600 -4.96 5.49 8.42
C TRP A 600 -4.61 4.19 9.14
N HIS A 601 -3.50 4.15 9.87
CA HIS A 601 -2.96 2.96 10.51
C HIS A 601 -2.30 3.30 11.84
N GLU A 602 -2.09 2.28 12.68
CA GLU A 602 -1.30 2.37 13.89
C GLU A 602 -0.18 1.32 13.86
N TRP A 603 0.84 1.50 14.69
CA TRP A 603 1.90 0.54 14.89
C TRP A 603 1.35 -0.77 15.46
N ASP A 604 1.90 -1.89 15.01
CA ASP A 604 1.67 -3.16 15.67
C ASP A 604 2.24 -3.11 17.10
N MET A 605 1.55 -3.78 18.06
CA MET A 605 1.90 -3.71 19.47
C MET A 605 3.37 -4.08 19.78
N HIS A 606 3.99 -4.95 18.97
CA HIS A 606 5.38 -5.36 19.13
C HIS A 606 6.39 -4.32 18.59
N GLU A 607 5.96 -3.36 17.79
CA GLU A 607 6.75 -2.27 17.22
C GLU A 607 6.72 -0.99 18.05
N ILE A 608 5.80 -0.90 19.02
CA ILE A 608 5.64 0.30 19.84
C ILE A 608 6.77 0.38 20.87
N ASP A 609 7.60 1.40 20.74
CA ASP A 609 8.67 1.71 21.70
C ASP A 609 8.25 2.76 22.72
N MET A 610 7.32 3.68 22.37
CA MET A 610 6.77 4.67 23.28
C MET A 610 5.25 4.78 23.07
N ALA A 611 4.50 4.75 24.19
CA ALA A 611 3.05 4.93 24.22
C ALA A 611 2.71 6.01 25.26
N VAL A 612 2.00 7.04 24.80
CA VAL A 612 1.67 8.23 25.61
C VAL A 612 0.17 8.23 25.92
N PRO A 613 -0.24 7.90 27.16
CA PRO A 613 -1.65 7.93 27.55
C PRO A 613 -2.21 9.35 27.54
N MET A 614 -3.45 9.51 27.11
CA MET A 614 -4.17 10.78 27.09
C MET A 614 -5.34 10.78 28.06
N SER A 615 -5.52 11.91 28.76
CA SER A 615 -6.74 12.19 29.53
C SER A 615 -7.89 12.60 28.61
N PRO A 616 -9.17 12.54 29.06
CA PRO A 616 -10.29 13.06 28.31
C PRO A 616 -10.11 14.52 27.84
N ASP A 617 -9.54 15.38 28.69
CA ASP A 617 -9.27 16.78 28.34
C ASP A 617 -8.25 16.93 27.23
N GLN A 618 -7.22 16.07 27.22
CA GLN A 618 -6.21 16.06 26.16
C GLN A 618 -6.79 15.56 24.82
N ILE A 619 -7.68 14.57 24.87
CA ILE A 619 -8.42 14.10 23.69
C ILE A 619 -9.27 15.24 23.13
N LEU A 620 -10.00 15.97 23.99
CA LEU A 620 -10.82 17.10 23.58
C LEU A 620 -9.96 18.24 23.01
N LYS A 621 -8.83 18.55 23.64
CA LYS A 621 -7.91 19.58 23.16
C LYS A 621 -7.34 19.23 21.78
N LYS A 622 -6.94 17.98 21.57
CA LYS A 622 -6.51 17.44 20.27
C LYS A 622 -7.61 17.63 19.20
N ARG A 623 -8.84 17.25 19.51
CA ARG A 623 -10.00 17.40 18.61
C ARG A 623 -10.20 18.87 18.21
N HIS A 624 -10.14 19.80 19.17
CA HIS A 624 -10.29 21.23 18.90
C HIS A 624 -9.14 21.75 18.02
N ALA A 625 -7.90 21.26 18.23
CA ALA A 625 -6.79 21.62 17.37
C ALA A 625 -7.00 21.16 15.91
N ILE A 626 -7.54 19.94 15.70
CA ILE A 626 -7.89 19.44 14.37
C ILE A 626 -8.98 20.34 13.74
N PHE A 627 -9.93 20.82 14.51
CA PHE A 627 -11.02 21.68 14.00
C PHE A 627 -10.57 23.04 13.47
N TYR A 628 -9.36 23.50 13.75
CA TYR A 628 -8.81 24.68 13.10
C TYR A 628 -8.49 24.48 11.62
N HIS A 629 -8.35 23.23 11.17
CA HIS A 629 -8.11 22.89 9.77
C HIS A 629 -9.45 22.75 9.01
N GLN A 630 -10.19 23.87 8.90
CA GLN A 630 -11.54 23.92 8.35
C GLN A 630 -11.61 23.50 6.88
N SER A 631 -10.58 23.83 6.08
CA SER A 631 -10.52 23.45 4.66
C SER A 631 -10.47 21.93 4.46
N GLN A 632 -10.18 21.15 5.52
CA GLN A 632 -10.10 19.68 5.51
C GLN A 632 -11.32 19.03 6.18
N LYS A 633 -12.29 19.83 6.61
CA LYS A 633 -13.53 19.35 7.23
C LYS A 633 -14.59 19.10 6.16
N ASP A 634 -15.43 18.09 6.36
CA ASP A 634 -16.65 17.78 5.59
C ASP A 634 -16.51 17.56 4.08
N GLY A 635 -15.36 17.82 3.46
CA GLY A 635 -15.16 17.73 2.00
C GLY A 635 -13.83 17.13 1.58
N VAL A 636 -13.29 16.19 2.36
CA VAL A 636 -11.96 15.62 2.08
C VAL A 636 -11.95 14.92 0.73
N MET A 637 -11.16 15.43 -0.20
CA MET A 637 -10.99 14.83 -1.54
C MET A 637 -10.43 13.39 -1.47
N PHE A 638 -9.91 12.96 -0.33
CA PHE A 638 -9.17 11.71 -0.16
C PHE A 638 -9.69 10.87 1.03
N GLN A 639 -11.01 10.65 1.08
CA GLN A 639 -11.65 9.96 2.21
C GLN A 639 -11.28 8.47 2.36
N GLY A 640 -10.82 7.79 1.30
CA GLY A 640 -10.65 6.34 1.31
C GLY A 640 -11.99 5.61 1.55
N ASP A 641 -11.96 4.44 2.20
CA ASP A 641 -13.16 3.68 2.56
C ASP A 641 -13.87 4.18 3.81
N ASP A 642 -13.18 4.96 4.61
CA ASP A 642 -13.71 5.50 5.85
C ASP A 642 -14.27 6.90 5.61
N THR A 643 -15.59 7.03 5.62
CA THR A 643 -16.29 8.30 5.40
C THR A 643 -16.32 9.20 6.63
N ARG A 644 -15.77 8.75 7.76
CA ARG A 644 -15.69 9.55 8.98
C ARG A 644 -14.67 10.67 8.83
N GLU A 645 -14.87 11.78 9.51
CA GLU A 645 -13.90 12.87 9.59
C GLU A 645 -12.57 12.41 10.23
N PHE A 646 -11.49 13.08 9.92
CA PHE A 646 -10.14 12.73 10.41
C PHE A 646 -10.06 12.67 11.94
N TRP A 647 -10.73 13.59 12.66
CA TRP A 647 -10.72 13.59 14.12
C TRP A 647 -11.36 12.33 14.70
N MET A 648 -12.44 11.83 14.08
CA MET A 648 -13.11 10.59 14.51
C MET A 648 -12.17 9.39 14.35
N ARG A 649 -11.49 9.29 13.20
CA ARG A 649 -10.53 8.22 12.93
C ARG A 649 -9.34 8.27 13.90
N ALA A 650 -8.78 9.47 14.13
CA ALA A 650 -7.67 9.66 15.05
C ALA A 650 -8.04 9.27 16.49
N GLU A 651 -9.22 9.64 16.97
CA GLU A 651 -9.70 9.26 18.31
C GLU A 651 -9.92 7.76 18.42
N GLU A 652 -10.58 7.14 17.41
CA GLU A 652 -10.81 5.70 17.42
C GLU A 652 -9.50 4.93 17.45
N ARG A 653 -8.55 5.28 16.58
CA ARG A 653 -7.21 4.70 16.57
C ARG A 653 -6.54 4.78 17.94
N ASN A 654 -6.56 5.95 18.58
CA ASN A 654 -5.95 6.12 19.90
C ASN A 654 -6.68 5.33 21.00
N ARG A 655 -8.02 5.18 20.92
CA ARG A 655 -8.79 4.31 21.83
C ARG A 655 -8.47 2.85 21.61
N GLU A 656 -8.40 2.40 20.35
CA GLU A 656 -8.04 1.02 19.99
C GLU A 656 -6.64 0.67 20.51
N THR A 657 -5.67 1.58 20.39
CA THR A 657 -4.31 1.40 20.93
C THR A 657 -4.38 1.17 22.45
N ALA A 658 -5.10 1.99 23.19
CA ALA A 658 -5.29 1.82 24.63
C ALA A 658 -6.00 0.49 24.97
N GLN A 659 -7.01 0.10 24.20
CA GLN A 659 -7.72 -1.18 24.38
C GLN A 659 -6.84 -2.39 24.11
N LYS A 660 -5.92 -2.32 23.10
CA LYS A 660 -4.94 -3.38 22.85
C LYS A 660 -4.02 -3.57 24.05
N TYR A 661 -3.48 -2.49 24.63
CA TYR A 661 -2.70 -2.55 25.87
C TYR A 661 -3.49 -3.19 27.00
N HIS A 662 -4.75 -2.80 27.18
CA HIS A 662 -5.63 -3.35 28.22
C HIS A 662 -5.87 -4.86 28.03
N ARG A 663 -6.16 -5.30 26.79
CA ARG A 663 -6.35 -6.75 26.49
C ARG A 663 -5.10 -7.57 26.76
N LEU A 664 -3.94 -6.98 26.66
CA LEU A 664 -2.66 -7.63 26.98
C LEU A 664 -2.38 -7.69 28.51
N GLY A 665 -3.23 -7.08 29.34
CA GLY A 665 -3.11 -7.10 30.81
C GLY A 665 -2.51 -5.85 31.43
N LEU A 666 -2.36 -4.76 30.65
CA LEU A 666 -1.88 -3.46 31.14
C LEU A 666 -3.03 -2.55 31.55
N PRO A 667 -2.76 -1.43 32.26
CA PRO A 667 -3.81 -0.52 32.71
C PRO A 667 -4.70 -0.01 31.58
N ASN A 668 -5.98 0.21 31.87
CA ASN A 668 -6.92 0.76 30.94
C ASN A 668 -6.84 2.29 30.91
N TYR A 669 -6.50 2.85 29.75
CA TYR A 669 -6.46 4.28 29.48
C TYR A 669 -7.59 4.68 28.52
N PRO A 670 -8.10 5.93 28.58
CA PRO A 670 -9.09 6.42 27.60
C PRO A 670 -8.61 6.38 26.16
N ALA A 671 -7.36 6.73 25.92
CA ALA A 671 -6.69 6.70 24.62
C ALA A 671 -5.18 6.75 24.80
N MET A 672 -4.44 6.31 23.78
CA MET A 672 -2.97 6.35 23.75
C MET A 672 -2.48 6.72 22.35
N GLU A 673 -1.46 7.55 22.26
CA GLU A 673 -0.67 7.76 21.04
C GLU A 673 0.58 6.90 21.09
N ALA A 674 0.96 6.30 19.95
CA ALA A 674 2.05 5.35 19.88
C ALA A 674 3.14 5.78 18.91
N PHE A 675 4.39 5.44 19.24
CA PHE A 675 5.57 5.82 18.48
C PHE A 675 6.53 4.65 18.41
N ALA A 676 7.17 4.51 17.25
CA ALA A 676 8.31 3.62 17.06
C ALA A 676 9.60 4.44 17.04
N LYS A 677 10.65 3.93 17.65
CA LYS A 677 11.98 4.56 17.60
C LYS A 677 12.66 4.20 16.27
N TRP A 678 13.24 5.20 15.62
CA TRP A 678 14.09 4.97 14.46
C TRP A 678 15.56 5.22 14.81
N GLU A 679 16.41 4.26 14.44
CA GLU A 679 17.86 4.31 14.67
C GLU A 679 18.59 4.50 13.33
N PHE A 680 19.56 5.41 13.26
CA PHE A 680 20.29 5.80 12.05
C PHE A 680 21.81 5.72 12.17
#